data_9e38617405c02d3600d512b10f1c756d
#
_entry.id   9e38617405c02d3600d512b10f1c756d
#
_cell.length_a   1.000
_cell.length_b   1.000
_cell.length_c   1.000
_cell.angle_alpha   90.00
_cell.angle_beta   90.00
_cell.angle_gamma   90.00
#
_symmetry.space_group_name_H-M   'P 1'
#
loop_
_entity.id
_entity.type
_entity.pdbx_description
1 polymer ?
#
loop_
_entity_poly.entity_id
_entity_poly.type
_entity_poly.pdbx_seq_one_letter_code
_entity_poly.pdbx_strand_id
1 'polypeptide(L)'
;MKKGFLFLTITLLFSLLSFKGYSQNPLKVIVLDSLSKSPVEFATMSIKYIGEQQVKRYALTDSTGFAVIKNAPVGRATVTIECVGYRQHKQVFDVHKGENDMGTIYLNGQNRLNAIVVSAAGNQMMVKQDTIEYNANAFKVNDTDMLEELLKKLPGVEIGEDGSITANGKTISKIMIDGKTFFMDDPQLASKNLPAKIIEKLKVVERKSDEARFTGIDDGEEETVLDLSLKKGMSDGWIGNMGGGYGTQKRYEGSAMIGRFTKNLNLSFIGNANNTNNRGFNDMAGSMMSVMMSSGTGGMGMGRGPGGGFSWTGNGVTRSKMGGFNGNYESNDKKLKANSSYLVSTSNKIVEEEKNRTTMLSENLNQYSWSMGEQRTATTGHRADAEIEYSPSDATSIIFRPYVRFGNGDFSQLSKYNTLRGLDSTNRGYSTSYGDNHSQQIGGRLVFRQRLWKPGRTLTLRINYSFSNNSSDGFNISETNYFTNNHVTQTSVVDQSYHQNQRSNQIGINGTYTEPLGKNYFIQASYRYSINHSNTVKNTYDFDPETNRYDIYDEDYSSKYMGNFRTQRFELALRKQEEKYNFMFGFSASPAKTTSEGRGRDTSYTVTNFSPSARLDYRISESKFFRFSYWGRTQQPSLNQLLPIPDNSNPLYVQEGNPTLNPSFSHQISSEYRSNNRQTFSFFGASVDFKYTSKSIINQKRYSPEGIQYSKYINADKGVYNISSRIFFNSKIAKSDFTINVFTMISYGNQFSYVATAGDFAENETKSLNINLNTRLSYRLDNFEAAIGGGTGMRDARYSVKTMDDVRTWQNRATASVNWTFLKTFNITSDITYRWYNGYSSGYGKSQTLWNGEISKTFYHNAFTFKVKCYDILNKSRNTYRNTSENYFEDVTNNTLGRYLMFSLTFRFGSFGGKSMRDARRGGGFMGPPPGGGRGRR
;
A
#
# COMPACT_ATOMS: atom_id res chain seq x y z
N MET A 1 23.20 6.05 -79.50
CA MET A 1 22.16 7.08 -79.64
C MET A 1 21.01 6.99 -78.53
N LYS A 2 21.15 6.19 -77.52
CA LYS A 2 20.07 6.10 -76.45
C LYS A 2 20.38 6.83 -75.14
N LYS A 3 21.58 7.38 -74.93
CA LYS A 3 21.92 8.15 -73.67
C LYS A 3 21.84 9.67 -73.84
N GLY A 4 21.71 10.21 -75.07
CA GLY A 4 21.58 11.67 -75.33
C GLY A 4 20.14 12.16 -75.25
N PHE A 5 19.17 11.27 -75.49
CA PHE A 5 17.74 11.62 -75.45
C PHE A 5 17.16 11.74 -73.99
N LEU A 6 17.76 11.03 -73.07
CA LEU A 6 17.31 11.08 -71.67
C LEU A 6 17.82 12.36 -70.96
N PHE A 7 18.98 12.90 -71.38
CA PHE A 7 19.52 14.15 -70.85
C PHE A 7 18.76 15.38 -71.34
N LEU A 8 18.31 15.32 -72.59
CA LEU A 8 17.56 16.40 -73.24
C LEU A 8 16.12 16.51 -72.66
N THR A 9 15.49 15.39 -72.27
CA THR A 9 14.18 15.36 -71.68
C THR A 9 14.17 15.78 -70.23
N ILE A 10 15.26 15.54 -69.47
CA ILE A 10 15.39 15.99 -68.07
C ILE A 10 15.68 17.49 -68.03
N THR A 11 16.47 18.02 -68.98
CA THR A 11 16.75 19.46 -69.06
C THR A 11 15.53 20.25 -69.55
N LEU A 12 14.65 19.68 -70.39
CA LEU A 12 13.42 20.31 -70.86
C LEU A 12 12.34 20.27 -69.76
N LEU A 13 12.39 19.29 -68.85
CA LEU A 13 11.46 19.22 -67.71
C LEU A 13 11.84 20.23 -66.61
N PHE A 14 13.12 20.56 -66.45
CA PHE A 14 13.60 21.57 -65.51
C PHE A 14 13.39 23.02 -66.00
N SER A 15 13.22 23.24 -67.28
CA SER A 15 12.96 24.59 -67.85
C SER A 15 11.49 25.00 -67.84
N LEU A 16 10.57 24.06 -67.48
CA LEU A 16 9.13 24.32 -67.36
C LEU A 16 8.67 24.56 -65.91
N LEU A 17 9.58 24.49 -64.95
CA LEU A 17 9.32 24.98 -63.59
C LEU A 17 9.52 26.52 -63.61
N SER A 18 8.55 27.22 -64.20
CA SER A 18 8.39 28.64 -64.03
C SER A 18 8.23 28.93 -62.53
N PHE A 19 9.25 29.49 -61.91
CA PHE A 19 9.11 30.09 -60.59
C PHE A 19 8.07 31.21 -60.76
N LYS A 20 6.84 30.96 -60.29
CA LYS A 20 5.92 32.01 -59.92
C LYS A 20 6.60 32.74 -58.77
N GLY A 21 7.20 33.89 -59.06
CA GLY A 21 7.63 34.83 -58.02
C GLY A 21 6.39 35.21 -57.24
N TYR A 22 6.25 34.61 -56.04
CA TYR A 22 5.25 35.06 -55.09
C TYR A 22 5.66 36.47 -54.69
N SER A 23 4.88 37.45 -55.10
CA SER A 23 4.97 38.82 -54.52
C SER A 23 4.88 38.69 -53.03
N GLN A 24 5.97 38.85 -52.32
CA GLN A 24 5.98 38.90 -50.84
C GLN A 24 5.37 40.22 -50.41
N ASN A 25 4.29 40.15 -49.65
CA ASN A 25 3.67 41.34 -49.01
C ASN A 25 4.07 41.29 -47.52
N PRO A 26 5.30 41.71 -47.13
CA PRO A 26 5.70 41.70 -45.74
C PRO A 26 4.93 42.80 -44.98
N LEU A 27 4.39 42.42 -43.81
CA LEU A 27 3.81 43.37 -42.85
C LEU A 27 4.77 43.52 -41.67
N LYS A 28 5.31 44.69 -41.47
CA LYS A 28 6.34 45.05 -40.51
C LYS A 28 5.75 45.88 -39.36
N VAL A 29 6.29 45.71 -38.15
CA VAL A 29 5.97 46.54 -36.97
C VAL A 29 7.17 46.62 -36.04
N ILE A 30 7.35 47.70 -35.31
CA ILE A 30 8.24 47.87 -34.17
C ILE A 30 7.36 48.05 -32.93
N VAL A 31 7.61 47.26 -31.88
CA VAL A 31 6.83 47.29 -30.63
C VAL A 31 7.72 47.74 -29.49
N LEU A 32 7.34 48.88 -28.88
CA LEU A 32 8.07 49.50 -27.78
C LEU A 32 7.15 49.62 -26.54
N ASP A 33 7.74 49.60 -25.34
CA ASP A 33 7.06 49.96 -24.11
C ASP A 33 6.70 51.46 -24.08
N SER A 34 5.49 51.78 -23.68
CA SER A 34 4.99 53.17 -23.74
C SER A 34 5.70 54.13 -22.77
N LEU A 35 6.19 53.63 -21.63
CA LEU A 35 6.84 54.40 -20.56
C LEU A 35 8.36 54.44 -20.74
N SER A 36 8.97 53.27 -20.83
CA SER A 36 10.43 53.14 -20.89
C SER A 36 11.01 53.34 -22.28
N LYS A 37 10.18 53.34 -23.34
CA LYS A 37 10.57 53.35 -24.76
C LYS A 37 11.52 52.19 -25.15
N SER A 38 11.68 51.21 -24.30
CA SER A 38 12.50 50.01 -24.59
C SER A 38 11.76 49.04 -25.51
N PRO A 39 12.49 48.29 -26.36
CA PRO A 39 11.90 47.24 -27.18
C PRO A 39 11.15 46.19 -26.35
N VAL A 40 9.99 45.75 -26.83
CA VAL A 40 9.24 44.64 -26.22
C VAL A 40 9.55 43.38 -27.01
N GLU A 41 10.39 42.52 -26.43
CA GLU A 41 10.77 41.22 -27.00
C GLU A 41 9.66 40.19 -26.75
N PHE A 42 9.49 39.24 -27.68
CA PHE A 42 8.51 38.14 -27.64
C PHE A 42 7.04 38.59 -27.62
N ALA A 43 6.74 39.81 -28.06
CA ALA A 43 5.35 40.19 -28.32
C ALA A 43 4.83 39.44 -29.57
N THR A 44 3.65 38.88 -29.45
CA THR A 44 3.01 38.13 -30.54
C THR A 44 2.18 39.09 -31.40
N MET A 45 2.59 39.35 -32.66
CA MET A 45 1.79 40.00 -33.67
C MET A 45 0.98 38.97 -34.44
N SER A 46 -0.34 39.07 -34.45
CA SER A 46 -1.24 38.20 -35.19
C SER A 46 -2.16 38.97 -36.12
N ILE A 47 -2.49 38.40 -37.27
CA ILE A 47 -3.39 38.99 -38.27
C ILE A 47 -4.63 38.12 -38.50
N LYS A 48 -5.81 38.76 -38.46
CA LYS A 48 -7.10 38.15 -38.70
C LYS A 48 -7.91 39.01 -39.69
N TYR A 49 -8.33 38.43 -40.84
CA TYR A 49 -9.13 39.13 -41.83
C TYR A 49 -10.57 39.30 -41.41
N ILE A 50 -11.20 40.40 -41.82
CA ILE A 50 -12.60 40.68 -41.47
C ILE A 50 -13.50 39.60 -42.14
N GLY A 51 -14.38 39.01 -41.35
CA GLY A 51 -15.24 37.91 -41.77
C GLY A 51 -14.71 36.48 -41.50
N GLU A 52 -13.47 36.32 -41.05
CA GLU A 52 -12.89 35.04 -40.73
C GLU A 52 -12.90 34.76 -39.19
N GLN A 53 -13.06 33.52 -38.80
CA GLN A 53 -13.06 33.15 -37.38
C GLN A 53 -11.67 32.83 -36.82
N GLN A 54 -10.69 32.50 -37.67
CA GLN A 54 -9.35 32.05 -37.25
C GLN A 54 -8.26 33.07 -37.61
N VAL A 55 -7.20 33.14 -36.75
CA VAL A 55 -5.95 33.88 -37.02
C VAL A 55 -5.20 33.16 -38.14
N LYS A 56 -4.84 33.92 -39.21
CA LYS A 56 -4.19 33.34 -40.38
C LYS A 56 -2.67 33.25 -40.28
N ARG A 57 -2.04 34.23 -39.65
CA ARG A 57 -0.58 34.31 -39.53
C ARG A 57 -0.17 35.07 -38.27
N TYR A 58 1.01 34.73 -37.78
CA TYR A 58 1.61 35.46 -36.64
C TYR A 58 3.12 35.57 -36.79
N ALA A 59 3.73 36.53 -36.06
CA ALA A 59 5.15 36.69 -35.86
C ALA A 59 5.43 37.13 -34.43
N LEU A 60 6.65 36.85 -33.95
CA LEU A 60 7.13 37.32 -32.65
C LEU A 60 8.09 38.46 -32.85
N THR A 61 8.09 39.45 -31.95
CA THR A 61 9.10 40.50 -31.90
C THR A 61 10.43 39.95 -31.41
N ASP A 62 11.51 40.41 -32.03
CA ASP A 62 12.90 40.13 -31.64
C ASP A 62 13.38 41.06 -30.52
N SER A 63 14.67 40.99 -30.16
CA SER A 63 15.29 41.81 -29.12
C SER A 63 15.30 43.32 -29.43
N THR A 64 15.05 43.72 -30.67
CA THR A 64 14.87 45.12 -31.08
C THR A 64 13.42 45.58 -31.10
N GLY A 65 12.48 44.71 -30.75
CA GLY A 65 11.05 44.89 -30.79
C GLY A 65 10.46 44.78 -32.21
N PHE A 66 11.24 44.33 -33.21
CA PHE A 66 10.81 44.21 -34.60
C PHE A 66 10.15 42.89 -34.89
N ALA A 67 9.00 42.89 -35.57
CA ALA A 67 8.31 41.72 -36.06
C ALA A 67 7.90 41.87 -37.53
N VAL A 68 7.95 40.79 -38.31
CA VAL A 68 7.52 40.73 -39.69
C VAL A 68 6.72 39.46 -40.03
N ILE A 69 5.54 39.67 -40.62
CA ILE A 69 4.76 38.58 -41.25
C ILE A 69 5.10 38.64 -42.76
N LYS A 70 5.93 37.72 -43.24
CA LYS A 70 6.53 37.74 -44.59
C LYS A 70 5.54 37.68 -45.77
N ASN A 71 4.40 37.05 -45.62
CA ASN A 71 3.42 36.80 -46.68
C ASN A 71 2.01 37.13 -46.17
N ALA A 72 1.71 38.37 -45.81
CA ALA A 72 0.38 38.77 -45.42
C ALA A 72 -0.52 38.84 -46.66
N PRO A 73 -1.70 38.16 -46.70
CA PRO A 73 -2.64 38.26 -47.81
C PRO A 73 -3.14 39.71 -47.90
N VAL A 74 -3.36 40.17 -49.13
CA VAL A 74 -3.90 41.50 -49.42
C VAL A 74 -5.38 41.55 -48.95
N GLY A 75 -5.74 42.64 -48.26
CA GLY A 75 -7.09 42.87 -47.77
C GLY A 75 -7.15 43.53 -46.38
N ARG A 76 -8.34 43.82 -45.96
CA ARG A 76 -8.59 44.50 -44.66
C ARG A 76 -8.57 43.51 -43.53
N ALA A 77 -7.67 43.72 -42.57
CA ALA A 77 -7.43 42.80 -41.48
C ALA A 77 -7.31 43.51 -40.12
N THR A 78 -7.61 42.79 -39.05
CA THR A 78 -7.32 43.22 -37.68
C THR A 78 -5.97 42.64 -37.28
N VAL A 79 -5.01 43.48 -37.01
CA VAL A 79 -3.73 43.15 -36.43
C VAL A 79 -3.84 43.29 -34.91
N THR A 80 -3.46 42.24 -34.23
CA THR A 80 -3.48 42.17 -32.76
C THR A 80 -2.05 41.92 -32.27
N ILE A 81 -1.59 42.74 -31.32
CA ILE A 81 -0.27 42.62 -30.69
C ILE A 81 -0.49 42.37 -29.21
N GLU A 82 0.07 41.26 -28.72
CA GLU A 82 -0.07 40.80 -27.36
C GLU A 82 1.29 40.47 -26.77
N CYS A 83 1.51 40.89 -25.52
CA CYS A 83 2.66 40.50 -24.73
C CYS A 83 2.27 40.36 -23.27
N VAL A 84 2.85 39.38 -22.56
CA VAL A 84 2.57 39.19 -21.13
C VAL A 84 3.03 40.41 -20.35
N GLY A 85 2.12 41.02 -19.57
CA GLY A 85 2.36 42.23 -18.79
C GLY A 85 1.94 43.52 -19.50
N TYR A 86 1.44 43.44 -20.72
CA TYR A 86 0.98 44.58 -21.50
C TYR A 86 -0.49 44.47 -21.88
N ARG A 87 -1.14 45.63 -22.06
CA ARG A 87 -2.49 45.68 -22.59
C ARG A 87 -2.46 45.31 -24.08
N GLN A 88 -3.34 44.40 -24.50
CA GLN A 88 -3.50 44.01 -25.90
C GLN A 88 -3.78 45.25 -26.77
N HIS A 89 -3.01 45.39 -27.84
CA HIS A 89 -3.25 46.43 -28.87
C HIS A 89 -3.93 45.81 -30.08
N LYS A 90 -5.04 46.39 -30.54
CA LYS A 90 -5.77 45.97 -31.73
C LYS A 90 -5.92 47.16 -32.68
N GLN A 91 -5.54 46.93 -33.94
CA GLN A 91 -5.64 47.96 -35.01
C GLN A 91 -6.13 47.28 -36.30
N VAL A 92 -7.07 47.91 -36.99
CA VAL A 92 -7.45 47.54 -38.34
C VAL A 92 -6.44 48.13 -39.31
N PHE A 93 -5.93 47.29 -40.21
CA PHE A 93 -4.90 47.65 -41.18
C PHE A 93 -5.26 47.08 -42.56
N ASP A 94 -5.12 47.91 -43.62
CA ASP A 94 -5.36 47.49 -44.98
C ASP A 94 -4.04 47.03 -45.61
N VAL A 95 -3.86 45.73 -45.81
CA VAL A 95 -2.67 45.12 -46.40
C VAL A 95 -2.71 45.28 -47.92
N HIS A 96 -1.73 45.92 -48.51
CA HIS A 96 -1.57 46.17 -49.96
C HIS A 96 -0.50 45.23 -50.57
N LYS A 97 -0.43 45.17 -51.92
CA LYS A 97 0.66 44.50 -52.60
C LYS A 97 1.95 45.28 -52.36
N GLY A 98 3.03 44.58 -51.96
CA GLY A 98 4.32 45.18 -51.68
C GLY A 98 4.57 45.31 -50.16
N GLU A 99 5.50 46.15 -49.78
CA GLU A 99 5.85 46.40 -48.37
C GLU A 99 4.72 47.12 -47.62
N ASN A 100 4.38 46.59 -46.43
CA ASN A 100 3.42 47.18 -45.53
C ASN A 100 4.12 47.46 -44.19
N ASP A 101 4.14 48.68 -43.73
CA ASP A 101 4.73 49.08 -42.46
C ASP A 101 3.67 49.71 -41.56
N MET A 102 3.52 49.10 -40.35
CA MET A 102 2.59 49.65 -39.32
C MET A 102 3.26 50.73 -38.45
N GLY A 103 4.54 50.99 -38.65
CA GLY A 103 5.32 51.90 -37.84
C GLY A 103 5.60 51.36 -36.44
N THR A 104 5.79 52.29 -35.49
CA THR A 104 6.07 51.97 -34.09
C THR A 104 4.78 51.93 -33.27
N ILE A 105 4.51 50.83 -32.61
CA ILE A 105 3.37 50.65 -31.71
C ILE A 105 3.87 50.60 -30.26
N TYR A 106 3.26 51.42 -29.42
CA TYR A 106 3.56 51.51 -28.00
C TYR A 106 2.59 50.65 -27.20
N LEU A 107 3.08 49.66 -26.48
CA LEU A 107 2.28 48.86 -25.57
C LEU A 107 2.28 49.48 -24.17
N ASN A 108 1.10 49.65 -23.61
CA ASN A 108 0.94 50.10 -22.23
C ASN A 108 1.05 48.95 -21.25
N GLY A 109 2.01 49.07 -20.31
CA GLY A 109 2.14 48.10 -19.21
C GLY A 109 0.87 48.09 -18.33
N GLN A 110 0.35 46.92 -18.03
CA GLN A 110 -0.77 46.76 -17.10
C GLN A 110 -0.26 46.74 -15.66
N ASN A 111 -0.28 47.87 -14.97
CA ASN A 111 0.08 47.95 -13.55
C ASN A 111 -1.00 47.44 -12.57
N ARG A 112 -2.02 46.76 -13.03
CA ARG A 112 -2.98 46.01 -12.19
C ARG A 112 -3.41 44.74 -12.91
N LEU A 113 -2.74 43.64 -12.63
CA LEU A 113 -3.41 42.36 -12.57
C LEU A 113 -4.38 42.43 -11.38
N ASN A 114 -5.64 42.82 -11.64
CA ASN A 114 -6.69 42.18 -10.86
C ASN A 114 -6.44 40.68 -11.06
N ALA A 115 -6.03 40.00 -9.99
CA ALA A 115 -6.03 38.57 -9.99
C ALA A 115 -7.47 38.15 -10.31
N ILE A 116 -7.76 37.95 -11.58
CA ILE A 116 -8.76 36.97 -11.96
C ILE A 116 -8.16 35.71 -11.41
N VAL A 117 -8.60 35.34 -10.21
CA VAL A 117 -8.57 33.97 -9.77
C VAL A 117 -9.44 33.25 -10.81
N VAL A 118 -8.83 32.88 -11.91
CA VAL A 118 -9.31 31.78 -12.71
C VAL A 118 -9.08 30.58 -11.77
N SER A 119 -10.03 30.31 -10.89
CA SER A 119 -10.28 29.01 -10.42
C SER A 119 -10.86 28.22 -11.62
N ALA A 120 -10.04 28.02 -12.65
CA ALA A 120 -10.13 26.80 -13.39
C ALA A 120 -9.94 25.76 -12.29
N ALA A 121 -11.04 25.10 -11.88
CA ALA A 121 -10.98 23.90 -11.12
C ALA A 121 -10.07 22.99 -11.94
N GLY A 122 -8.77 23.05 -11.64
CA GLY A 122 -7.75 22.26 -12.34
C GLY A 122 -8.22 20.83 -12.23
N ASN A 123 -8.06 20.05 -13.28
CA ASN A 123 -8.53 18.69 -13.33
C ASN A 123 -8.24 18.00 -11.99
N GLN A 124 -9.28 17.59 -11.27
CA GLN A 124 -9.16 16.97 -9.94
C GLN A 124 -8.24 15.76 -9.99
N MET A 125 -8.25 15.05 -11.12
CA MET A 125 -7.50 13.84 -11.36
C MET A 125 -7.05 13.80 -12.83
N MET A 126 -5.80 13.45 -13.07
CA MET A 126 -5.26 13.18 -14.39
C MET A 126 -4.68 11.76 -14.41
N VAL A 127 -5.17 10.92 -15.29
CA VAL A 127 -4.67 9.55 -15.44
C VAL A 127 -3.71 9.52 -16.62
N LYS A 128 -2.48 9.12 -16.35
CA LYS A 128 -1.44 8.77 -17.33
C LYS A 128 -1.31 7.25 -17.34
N GLN A 129 -0.40 6.73 -18.13
CA GLN A 129 -0.24 5.30 -18.35
C GLN A 129 0.06 4.51 -17.04
N ASP A 130 1.02 4.99 -16.27
CA ASP A 130 1.57 4.39 -15.05
C ASP A 130 1.33 5.25 -13.81
N THR A 131 0.63 6.38 -13.98
CA THR A 131 0.50 7.40 -12.95
C THR A 131 -0.91 7.96 -12.92
N ILE A 132 -1.50 8.01 -11.73
CA ILE A 132 -2.71 8.78 -11.48
C ILE A 132 -2.31 9.99 -10.66
N GLU A 133 -2.44 11.17 -11.24
CA GLU A 133 -2.12 12.44 -10.60
C GLU A 133 -3.38 13.10 -10.08
N TYR A 134 -3.43 13.43 -8.80
CA TYR A 134 -4.48 14.17 -8.14
C TYR A 134 -3.99 15.58 -7.81
N ASN A 135 -4.79 16.58 -8.10
CA ASN A 135 -4.54 17.94 -7.66
C ASN A 135 -5.04 18.10 -6.23
N ALA A 136 -4.14 18.21 -5.25
CA ALA A 136 -4.51 18.30 -3.84
C ALA A 136 -5.42 19.50 -3.54
N ASN A 137 -5.27 20.60 -4.27
CA ASN A 137 -6.07 21.81 -4.08
C ASN A 137 -7.53 21.64 -4.54
N ALA A 138 -7.82 20.63 -5.36
CA ALA A 138 -9.19 20.32 -5.79
C ALA A 138 -9.98 19.52 -4.74
N PHE A 139 -9.32 19.07 -3.67
CA PHE A 139 -9.93 18.35 -2.56
C PHE A 139 -9.86 19.19 -1.30
N LYS A 140 -11.01 19.41 -0.69
CA LYS A 140 -11.04 20.24 0.48
C LYS A 140 -10.43 19.53 1.69
N VAL A 141 -9.41 20.15 2.26
CA VAL A 141 -8.81 19.73 3.51
C VAL A 141 -8.80 20.93 4.47
N ASN A 142 -9.00 20.64 5.73
CA ASN A 142 -8.85 21.64 6.78
C ASN A 142 -7.37 21.96 6.99
N ASP A 143 -7.09 23.10 7.58
CA ASP A 143 -5.72 23.53 7.83
C ASP A 143 -4.93 22.56 8.73
N THR A 144 -5.62 21.78 9.53
CA THR A 144 -5.06 20.78 10.47
C THR A 144 -5.09 19.36 9.95
N ASP A 145 -5.72 19.12 8.79
CA ASP A 145 -5.84 17.77 8.27
C ASP A 145 -4.47 17.20 7.88
N MET A 146 -4.27 15.94 8.20
CA MET A 146 -3.12 15.18 7.75
C MET A 146 -3.36 14.62 6.35
N LEU A 147 -2.32 14.11 5.74
CA LEU A 147 -2.40 13.47 4.44
C LEU A 147 -3.48 12.37 4.40
N GLU A 148 -3.66 11.63 5.51
CA GLU A 148 -4.69 10.59 5.60
C GLU A 148 -6.10 11.14 5.30
N GLU A 149 -6.45 12.32 5.81
CA GLU A 149 -7.75 12.93 5.55
C GLU A 149 -7.90 13.37 4.09
N LEU A 150 -6.82 13.79 3.46
CA LEU A 150 -6.81 14.05 2.03
C LEU A 150 -6.97 12.75 1.21
N LEU A 151 -6.24 11.70 1.58
CA LEU A 151 -6.31 10.40 0.91
C LEU A 151 -7.72 9.79 0.95
N LYS A 152 -8.42 9.88 2.08
CA LYS A 152 -9.83 9.44 2.22
C LYS A 152 -10.79 10.12 1.23
N LYS A 153 -10.41 11.29 0.70
CA LYS A 153 -11.20 12.07 -0.24
C LYS A 153 -10.87 11.78 -1.70
N LEU A 154 -9.75 11.12 -1.96
CA LEU A 154 -9.32 10.83 -3.32
C LEU A 154 -10.14 9.69 -3.94
N PRO A 155 -10.63 9.86 -5.16
CA PRO A 155 -11.29 8.77 -5.87
C PRO A 155 -10.36 7.58 -6.07
N GLY A 156 -10.82 6.39 -5.71
CA GLY A 156 -10.06 5.17 -5.89
C GLY A 156 -8.98 4.90 -4.83
N VAL A 157 -8.87 5.76 -3.82
CA VAL A 157 -7.99 5.53 -2.68
C VAL A 157 -8.83 5.10 -1.48
N GLU A 158 -8.43 4.03 -0.83
CA GLU A 158 -9.06 3.50 0.36
C GLU A 158 -8.02 3.32 1.45
N ILE A 159 -8.41 3.60 2.69
CA ILE A 159 -7.59 3.35 3.87
C ILE A 159 -8.26 2.25 4.66
N GLY A 160 -7.58 1.12 4.76
CA GLY A 160 -8.01 -0.02 5.56
C GLY A 160 -8.03 0.31 7.05
N GLU A 161 -8.70 -0.50 7.81
CA GLU A 161 -8.77 -0.35 9.28
C GLU A 161 -7.48 -0.67 9.99
N ASP A 162 -6.67 -1.51 9.35
CA ASP A 162 -5.28 -1.74 9.72
C ASP A 162 -4.38 -0.55 9.35
N GLY A 163 -4.94 0.50 8.70
CA GLY A 163 -4.24 1.67 8.19
C GLY A 163 -3.53 1.45 6.86
N SER A 164 -3.67 0.27 6.24
CA SER A 164 -3.14 0.03 4.90
C SER A 164 -3.80 0.98 3.90
N ILE A 165 -2.99 1.55 3.01
CA ILE A 165 -3.48 2.46 1.97
C ILE A 165 -3.52 1.67 0.67
N THR A 166 -4.67 1.62 0.04
CA THR A 166 -4.83 1.03 -1.29
C THR A 166 -5.25 2.09 -2.29
N ALA A 167 -4.73 2.03 -3.49
CA ALA A 167 -5.16 2.87 -4.60
C ALA A 167 -5.54 1.96 -5.78
N ASN A 168 -6.78 2.09 -6.25
CA ASN A 168 -7.36 1.25 -7.30
C ASN A 168 -7.20 -0.26 -7.06
N GLY A 169 -7.37 -0.67 -5.79
CA GLY A 169 -7.22 -2.06 -5.36
C GLY A 169 -5.78 -2.57 -5.22
N LYS A 170 -4.77 -1.72 -5.43
CA LYS A 170 -3.35 -2.03 -5.19
C LYS A 170 -2.86 -1.37 -3.91
N THR A 171 -2.16 -2.11 -3.08
CA THR A 171 -1.58 -1.58 -1.84
C THR A 171 -0.43 -0.63 -2.15
N ILE A 172 -0.46 0.55 -1.55
CA ILE A 172 0.67 1.50 -1.57
C ILE A 172 1.78 0.93 -0.70
N SER A 173 2.95 0.68 -1.30
CA SER A 173 4.11 0.13 -0.59
C SER A 173 4.91 1.20 0.14
N LYS A 174 4.95 2.43 -0.39
CA LYS A 174 5.71 3.54 0.21
C LYS A 174 5.16 4.90 -0.23
N ILE A 175 5.43 5.92 0.59
CA ILE A 175 5.16 7.32 0.28
C ILE A 175 6.49 8.03 0.02
N MET A 176 6.51 8.82 -1.05
CA MET A 176 7.64 9.64 -1.45
C MET A 176 7.26 11.13 -1.40
N ILE A 177 8.25 11.99 -1.17
CA ILE A 177 8.10 13.44 -1.25
C ILE A 177 9.11 13.95 -2.28
N ASP A 178 8.61 14.52 -3.39
CA ASP A 178 9.41 14.96 -4.53
C ASP A 178 10.43 13.90 -4.99
N GLY A 179 9.97 12.63 -5.10
CA GLY A 179 10.77 11.48 -5.52
C GLY A 179 11.68 10.88 -4.45
N LYS A 180 11.74 11.41 -3.22
CA LYS A 180 12.53 10.90 -2.09
C LYS A 180 11.64 10.12 -1.14
N THR A 181 12.01 8.89 -0.79
CA THR A 181 11.21 8.03 0.10
C THR A 181 11.10 8.65 1.51
N PHE A 182 9.90 8.69 2.05
CA PHE A 182 9.62 9.22 3.38
C PHE A 182 9.28 8.06 4.33
N PHE A 183 10.05 7.88 5.41
CA PHE A 183 9.95 6.75 6.34
C PHE A 183 9.91 5.36 5.68
N MET A 184 10.80 5.16 4.71
CA MET A 184 11.02 3.88 4.01
C MET A 184 9.71 3.20 3.56
N ASP A 185 9.38 2.02 4.11
CA ASP A 185 8.28 1.18 3.67
C ASP A 185 7.04 1.30 4.58
N ASP A 186 6.86 2.43 5.28
CA ASP A 186 5.71 2.65 6.15
C ASP A 186 4.82 3.82 5.65
N PRO A 187 3.85 3.55 4.76
CA PRO A 187 2.93 4.58 4.26
C PRO A 187 2.06 5.21 5.33
N GLN A 188 1.74 4.47 6.41
CA GLN A 188 0.88 4.98 7.48
C GLN A 188 1.58 6.08 8.28
N LEU A 189 2.88 5.92 8.49
CA LEU A 189 3.72 6.90 9.15
C LEU A 189 3.64 8.26 8.43
N ALA A 190 3.77 8.23 7.11
CA ALA A 190 3.66 9.43 6.30
C ALA A 190 2.23 9.99 6.28
N SER A 191 1.21 9.14 6.09
CA SER A 191 -0.17 9.60 5.94
C SER A 191 -0.71 10.28 7.20
N LYS A 192 -0.32 9.82 8.37
CA LYS A 192 -0.80 10.33 9.65
C LYS A 192 0.00 11.52 10.20
N ASN A 193 1.17 11.81 9.64
CA ASN A 193 2.05 12.86 10.16
C ASN A 193 2.31 14.01 9.18
N LEU A 194 2.15 13.81 7.87
CA LEU A 194 2.32 14.88 6.89
C LEU A 194 1.07 15.76 6.83
N PRO A 195 1.19 17.10 6.99
CA PRO A 195 0.06 17.99 6.80
C PRO A 195 -0.41 17.99 5.35
N ALA A 196 -1.71 17.77 5.12
CA ALA A 196 -2.29 17.76 3.78
C ALA A 196 -2.05 19.07 3.00
N LYS A 197 -2.00 20.21 3.70
CA LYS A 197 -1.96 21.54 3.10
C LYS A 197 -0.66 21.91 2.39
N ILE A 198 0.45 21.24 2.71
CA ILE A 198 1.73 21.47 2.03
C ILE A 198 1.81 20.81 0.66
N ILE A 199 0.88 19.92 0.36
CA ILE A 199 0.88 19.10 -0.83
C ILE A 199 0.20 19.85 -1.96
N GLU A 200 0.85 19.93 -3.12
CA GLU A 200 0.29 20.45 -4.36
C GLU A 200 -0.37 19.34 -5.17
N LYS A 201 0.33 18.20 -5.31
CA LYS A 201 -0.10 17.07 -6.11
C LYS A 201 0.22 15.76 -5.42
N LEU A 202 -0.64 14.78 -5.65
CA LEU A 202 -0.40 13.40 -5.26
C LEU A 202 -0.38 12.55 -6.53
N LYS A 203 0.64 11.72 -6.67
CA LYS A 203 0.80 10.83 -7.80
C LYS A 203 0.81 9.40 -7.29
N VAL A 204 -0.20 8.63 -7.64
CA VAL A 204 -0.15 7.18 -7.51
C VAL A 204 0.58 6.63 -8.72
N VAL A 205 1.78 6.13 -8.51
CA VAL A 205 2.68 5.68 -9.58
C VAL A 205 2.88 4.18 -9.47
N GLU A 206 2.69 3.47 -10.56
CA GLU A 206 3.18 2.11 -10.72
C GLU A 206 4.64 2.19 -11.14
N ARG A 207 5.50 2.20 -10.13
CA ARG A 207 6.94 2.36 -10.32
C ARG A 207 7.54 1.03 -10.73
N LYS A 208 8.15 0.99 -11.87
CA LYS A 208 8.96 -0.16 -12.29
C LYS A 208 10.07 -0.44 -11.30
N SER A 209 10.51 -1.69 -11.23
CA SER A 209 11.62 -2.10 -10.38
C SER A 209 12.86 -1.20 -10.59
N ASP A 210 13.74 -1.18 -9.61
CA ASP A 210 15.01 -0.45 -9.76
C ASP A 210 15.81 -0.98 -10.96
N GLU A 211 15.71 -2.28 -11.24
CA GLU A 211 16.37 -2.92 -12.37
C GLU A 211 15.77 -2.46 -13.71
N ALA A 212 14.45 -2.48 -13.86
CA ALA A 212 13.78 -2.03 -15.08
C ALA A 212 14.01 -0.53 -15.35
N ARG A 213 14.07 0.29 -14.32
CA ARG A 213 14.40 1.74 -14.48
C ARG A 213 15.84 1.97 -14.91
N PHE A 214 16.76 1.17 -14.44
CA PHE A 214 18.17 1.26 -14.82
C PHE A 214 18.42 0.70 -16.23
N THR A 215 17.88 -0.48 -16.52
CA THR A 215 18.11 -1.16 -17.79
C THR A 215 17.29 -0.57 -18.95
N GLY A 216 16.16 0.07 -18.63
CA GLY A 216 15.15 0.48 -19.60
C GLY A 216 14.25 -0.68 -20.07
N ILE A 217 14.48 -1.89 -19.57
CA ILE A 217 13.77 -3.12 -19.95
C ILE A 217 12.83 -3.50 -18.81
N ASP A 218 11.56 -3.63 -19.13
CA ASP A 218 10.54 -3.99 -18.15
C ASP A 218 10.72 -5.45 -17.69
N ASP A 219 11.03 -5.66 -16.41
CA ASP A 219 11.21 -6.98 -15.81
C ASP A 219 9.90 -7.57 -15.25
N GLY A 220 8.85 -6.80 -15.30
CA GLY A 220 7.53 -7.18 -14.80
C GLY A 220 7.34 -6.99 -13.30
N GLU A 221 8.36 -6.55 -12.57
CA GLU A 221 8.24 -6.17 -11.16
C GLU A 221 7.85 -4.70 -11.06
N GLU A 222 6.73 -4.43 -10.43
CA GLU A 222 6.23 -3.07 -10.18
C GLU A 222 5.83 -2.91 -8.72
N GLU A 223 6.06 -1.73 -8.18
CA GLU A 223 5.55 -1.32 -6.88
C GLU A 223 4.60 -0.13 -7.04
N THR A 224 3.49 -0.14 -6.33
CA THR A 224 2.58 1.02 -6.29
C THR A 224 3.05 1.96 -5.20
N VAL A 225 3.45 3.17 -5.58
CA VAL A 225 3.94 4.19 -4.66
C VAL A 225 3.09 5.45 -4.74
N LEU A 226 3.02 6.18 -3.65
CA LEU A 226 2.40 7.51 -3.61
C LEU A 226 3.51 8.56 -3.56
N ASP A 227 3.70 9.30 -4.65
CA ASP A 227 4.65 10.41 -4.72
C ASP A 227 3.94 11.75 -4.54
N LEU A 228 4.34 12.49 -3.52
CA LEU A 228 3.78 13.77 -3.11
C LEU A 228 4.66 14.89 -3.64
N SER A 229 4.08 15.81 -4.40
CA SER A 229 4.77 17.05 -4.78
C SER A 229 4.39 18.15 -3.81
N LEU A 230 5.39 18.82 -3.25
CA LEU A 230 5.18 19.95 -2.36
C LEU A 230 4.85 21.21 -3.15
N LYS A 231 4.09 22.13 -2.55
CA LYS A 231 3.79 23.46 -3.13
C LYS A 231 5.08 24.24 -3.34
N LYS A 232 5.11 25.03 -4.42
CA LYS A 232 6.27 25.88 -4.76
C LYS A 232 6.69 26.74 -3.58
N GLY A 233 7.99 26.74 -3.29
CA GLY A 233 8.58 27.47 -2.15
C GLY A 233 8.56 26.70 -0.83
N MET A 234 7.97 25.50 -0.78
CA MET A 234 7.94 24.63 0.41
C MET A 234 9.02 23.55 0.40
N SER A 235 9.92 23.55 -0.56
CA SER A 235 11.06 22.63 -0.64
C SER A 235 12.29 23.08 0.16
N ASP A 236 12.29 24.30 0.71
CA ASP A 236 13.38 24.81 1.59
C ASP A 236 12.78 25.54 2.79
N GLY A 237 12.77 24.89 3.94
CA GLY A 237 12.18 25.47 5.15
C GLY A 237 12.00 24.49 6.30
N TRP A 238 11.41 25.01 7.36
CA TRP A 238 10.98 24.25 8.53
C TRP A 238 9.46 24.05 8.49
N ILE A 239 9.04 22.88 8.88
CA ILE A 239 7.63 22.56 9.07
C ILE A 239 7.49 21.82 10.42
N GLY A 240 6.45 22.17 11.17
CA GLY A 240 6.13 21.49 12.40
C GLY A 240 4.63 21.45 12.67
N ASN A 241 4.23 20.37 13.33
CA ASN A 241 2.90 20.14 13.81
C ASN A 241 3.01 19.45 15.17
N MET A 242 2.41 20.01 16.21
CA MET A 242 2.38 19.47 17.57
C MET A 242 0.96 19.54 18.09
N GLY A 243 0.47 18.45 18.66
CA GLY A 243 -0.87 18.38 19.22
C GLY A 243 -0.91 17.57 20.48
N GLY A 244 -1.78 17.95 21.40
CA GLY A 244 -2.08 17.19 22.59
C GLY A 244 -3.56 17.26 22.92
N GLY A 245 -4.09 16.17 23.46
CA GLY A 245 -5.48 16.07 23.86
C GLY A 245 -5.65 15.19 25.08
N TYR A 246 -6.65 15.54 25.90
CA TYR A 246 -7.07 14.76 27.05
C TYR A 246 -8.59 14.67 27.08
N GLY A 247 -9.10 13.54 27.51
CA GLY A 247 -10.54 13.27 27.48
C GLY A 247 -11.05 12.49 28.69
N THR A 248 -12.34 12.22 28.66
CA THR A 248 -12.99 11.35 29.63
C THR A 248 -12.39 9.94 29.59
N GLN A 249 -12.61 9.14 30.66
CA GLN A 249 -12.08 7.79 30.81
C GLN A 249 -10.53 7.71 30.70
N LYS A 250 -9.84 8.78 31.13
CA LYS A 250 -8.38 8.89 31.10
C LYS A 250 -7.80 8.69 29.69
N ARG A 251 -8.57 9.06 28.64
CA ARG A 251 -8.09 9.03 27.26
C ARG A 251 -7.15 10.19 27.01
N TYR A 252 -6.07 9.93 26.28
CA TYR A 252 -5.10 10.94 25.88
C TYR A 252 -4.57 10.67 24.49
N GLU A 253 -4.16 11.73 23.82
CA GLU A 253 -3.42 11.70 22.57
C GLU A 253 -2.38 12.81 22.56
N GLY A 254 -1.21 12.54 22.02
CA GLY A 254 -0.15 13.50 21.77
C GLY A 254 0.57 13.15 20.49
N SER A 255 0.87 14.15 19.68
CA SER A 255 1.62 13.97 18.44
C SER A 255 2.53 15.16 18.19
N ALA A 256 3.70 14.89 17.63
CA ALA A 256 4.64 15.92 17.20
C ALA A 256 5.33 15.47 15.90
N MET A 257 5.47 16.39 14.98
CA MET A 257 6.32 16.27 13.80
C MET A 257 7.08 17.56 13.60
N ILE A 258 8.39 17.47 13.36
CA ILE A 258 9.26 18.58 12.98
C ILE A 258 10.08 18.12 11.79
N GLY A 259 10.07 18.89 10.72
CA GLY A 259 10.86 18.61 9.51
C GLY A 259 11.65 19.82 9.05
N ARG A 260 12.89 19.57 8.62
CA ARG A 260 13.73 20.52 7.90
C ARG A 260 13.91 19.98 6.47
N PHE A 261 13.42 20.69 5.51
CA PHE A 261 13.54 20.36 4.10
C PHE A 261 14.51 21.33 3.43
N THR A 262 15.41 20.80 2.62
CA THR A 262 16.31 21.56 1.76
C THR A 262 16.45 20.86 0.42
N LYS A 263 17.06 21.48 -0.55
CA LYS A 263 17.29 20.89 -1.87
C LYS A 263 18.00 19.53 -1.77
N ASN A 264 19.00 19.43 -0.89
CA ASN A 264 19.88 18.25 -0.80
C ASN A 264 19.57 17.34 0.40
N LEU A 265 19.09 17.93 1.51
CA LEU A 265 18.92 17.23 2.79
C LEU A 265 17.52 17.47 3.33
N ASN A 266 16.77 16.39 3.61
CA ASN A 266 15.50 16.43 4.31
C ASN A 266 15.65 15.64 5.61
N LEU A 267 15.33 16.26 6.74
CA LEU A 267 15.32 15.64 8.05
C LEU A 267 13.93 15.75 8.65
N SER A 268 13.45 14.70 9.29
CA SER A 268 12.16 14.69 9.95
C SER A 268 12.21 13.91 11.25
N PHE A 269 11.63 14.48 12.30
CA PHE A 269 11.42 13.85 13.59
C PHE A 269 9.91 13.73 13.84
N ILE A 270 9.50 12.59 14.38
CA ILE A 270 8.11 12.32 14.72
C ILE A 270 8.01 11.73 16.11
N GLY A 271 6.92 12.03 16.79
CA GLY A 271 6.57 11.43 18.09
C GLY A 271 5.06 11.30 18.21
N ASN A 272 4.61 10.20 18.82
CA ASN A 272 3.20 9.98 19.12
C ASN A 272 3.04 9.20 20.42
N ALA A 273 1.98 9.53 21.17
CA ALA A 273 1.56 8.77 22.35
C ALA A 273 0.05 8.82 22.47
N ASN A 274 -0.63 7.69 22.60
CA ASN A 274 -2.08 7.66 22.79
C ASN A 274 -2.57 6.37 23.44
N ASN A 275 -3.82 6.40 23.95
CA ASN A 275 -4.58 5.23 24.39
C ASN A 275 -5.98 5.20 23.76
N THR A 276 -6.12 5.74 22.57
CA THR A 276 -7.38 5.86 21.82
C THR A 276 -7.45 4.89 20.64
N ASN A 277 -6.65 3.83 20.64
CA ASN A 277 -6.48 2.92 19.52
C ASN A 277 -6.16 3.65 18.20
N ASN A 278 -5.74 4.91 18.28
CA ASN A 278 -5.26 5.62 17.13
C ASN A 278 -3.92 5.00 16.73
N ARG A 279 -4.00 4.00 15.84
CA ARG A 279 -2.84 3.35 15.27
C ARG A 279 -2.13 4.35 14.37
N GLY A 280 -1.49 5.34 15.00
CA GLY A 280 -0.64 6.31 14.31
C GLY A 280 0.47 5.67 13.52
N PHE A 281 0.68 4.38 13.74
CA PHE A 281 1.79 3.59 13.20
C PHE A 281 1.36 2.14 13.18
N ASN A 282 1.84 1.37 12.17
CA ASN A 282 1.80 -0.07 12.27
C ASN A 282 2.33 -0.45 13.64
N ASP A 283 1.58 -1.23 14.35
CA ASP A 283 2.04 -1.89 15.57
C ASP A 283 3.21 -2.80 15.18
N MET A 284 4.37 -2.19 14.99
CA MET A 284 5.57 -2.85 14.53
C MET A 284 6.06 -3.82 15.60
N ALA A 285 5.89 -3.45 16.85
CA ALA A 285 6.16 -4.32 17.97
C ALA A 285 5.15 -5.49 17.97
N GLY A 286 3.85 -5.22 17.80
CA GLY A 286 2.83 -6.26 17.69
C GLY A 286 2.95 -7.11 16.41
N SER A 287 3.40 -6.55 15.29
CA SER A 287 3.65 -7.35 14.09
C SER A 287 4.89 -8.23 14.22
N MET A 288 5.94 -7.76 14.89
CA MET A 288 7.09 -8.61 15.27
C MET A 288 6.65 -9.70 16.25
N MET A 289 5.82 -9.35 17.25
CA MET A 289 5.27 -10.28 18.23
C MET A 289 4.34 -11.33 17.58
N SER A 290 3.50 -10.95 16.62
CA SER A 290 2.63 -11.89 15.93
C SER A 290 3.41 -12.93 15.11
N VAL A 291 4.55 -12.55 14.54
CA VAL A 291 5.48 -13.49 13.90
C VAL A 291 6.10 -14.42 14.95
N MET A 292 6.42 -13.91 16.14
CA MET A 292 6.99 -14.71 17.23
C MET A 292 5.95 -15.63 17.85
N MET A 293 4.74 -15.15 18.15
CA MET A 293 3.64 -15.98 18.66
C MET A 293 3.16 -17.02 17.65
N SER A 294 3.26 -16.76 16.36
CA SER A 294 2.99 -17.77 15.32
C SER A 294 4.10 -18.78 15.18
N SER A 295 5.27 -18.54 15.75
CA SER A 295 6.44 -19.43 15.70
C SER A 295 6.72 -20.17 17.00
N GLY A 296 6.16 -19.76 18.10
CA GLY A 296 6.54 -20.30 19.43
C GLY A 296 5.44 -20.86 20.28
N THR A 297 4.27 -20.38 20.13
CA THR A 297 3.07 -20.97 20.75
C THR A 297 2.15 -21.28 19.60
N GLY A 298 1.59 -22.51 19.52
CA GLY A 298 0.53 -22.87 18.58
C GLY A 298 -0.60 -21.89 18.70
N GLY A 299 -0.17 -20.69 18.45
CA GLY A 299 -1.03 -19.55 18.54
C GLY A 299 -2.25 -19.91 17.77
N MET A 300 -3.38 -19.75 18.35
CA MET A 300 -4.60 -19.49 17.60
C MET A 300 -4.18 -18.54 16.49
N GLY A 301 -3.69 -19.13 15.39
CA GLY A 301 -3.32 -18.38 14.22
C GLY A 301 -4.53 -17.53 13.95
N MET A 302 -4.41 -16.23 14.16
CA MET A 302 -5.22 -15.31 13.38
C MET A 302 -4.88 -15.65 11.94
N GLY A 303 -5.49 -16.79 11.50
CA GLY A 303 -5.41 -17.25 10.16
C GLY A 303 -5.82 -16.08 9.31
N ARG A 304 -4.85 -15.44 8.69
CA ARG A 304 -5.09 -14.83 7.39
C ARG A 304 -5.48 -15.98 6.47
N GLY A 305 -6.65 -16.57 6.74
CA GLY A 305 -7.35 -17.34 5.74
C GLY A 305 -7.63 -16.41 4.57
N PRO A 306 -7.69 -16.90 3.35
CA PRO A 306 -7.99 -16.09 2.15
C PRO A 306 -9.39 -15.45 2.15
N GLY A 307 -10.02 -15.32 3.29
CA GLY A 307 -11.28 -14.65 3.57
C GLY A 307 -11.18 -13.77 4.81
N GLY A 308 -10.17 -12.90 4.89
CA GLY A 308 -10.01 -11.95 5.99
C GLY A 308 -11.28 -11.16 6.22
N GLY A 309 -12.06 -11.57 7.22
CA GLY A 309 -13.16 -10.79 7.76
C GLY A 309 -12.57 -9.46 8.23
N PHE A 310 -13.09 -8.37 7.70
CA PHE A 310 -12.68 -7.03 8.08
C PHE A 310 -13.07 -6.78 9.54
N SER A 311 -12.12 -6.91 10.46
CA SER A 311 -12.29 -6.43 11.83
C SER A 311 -12.21 -4.90 11.83
N TRP A 312 -13.31 -4.25 12.06
CA TRP A 312 -13.48 -2.79 11.90
C TRP A 312 -13.09 -1.97 13.11
N THR A 313 -12.96 -2.56 14.24
CA THR A 313 -12.40 -1.93 15.43
C THR A 313 -11.18 -2.72 15.82
N GLY A 314 -10.05 -2.09 16.02
CA GLY A 314 -8.87 -2.83 16.50
C GLY A 314 -9.24 -3.65 17.71
N ASN A 315 -8.93 -4.95 17.71
CA ASN A 315 -9.20 -5.85 18.83
C ASN A 315 -8.60 -5.27 20.10
N GLY A 316 -9.42 -5.08 21.12
CA GLY A 316 -8.97 -4.65 22.44
C GLY A 316 -8.65 -3.16 22.57
N VAL A 317 -8.02 -2.82 23.67
CA VAL A 317 -7.56 -1.47 24.01
C VAL A 317 -6.04 -1.43 23.97
N THR A 318 -5.50 -0.52 23.18
CA THR A 318 -4.06 -0.36 23.00
C THR A 318 -3.59 0.99 23.51
N ARG A 319 -2.52 0.99 24.31
CA ARG A 319 -1.72 2.16 24.67
C ARG A 319 -0.44 2.10 23.86
N SER A 320 -0.13 3.13 23.10
CA SER A 320 1.07 3.16 22.26
C SER A 320 1.86 4.45 22.44
N LYS A 321 3.19 4.34 22.32
CA LYS A 321 4.12 5.46 22.24
C LYS A 321 5.11 5.18 21.15
N MET A 322 5.55 6.22 20.45
CA MET A 322 6.54 6.06 19.39
C MET A 322 7.36 7.33 19.20
N GLY A 323 8.61 7.15 18.81
CA GLY A 323 9.48 8.19 18.34
C GLY A 323 10.24 7.73 17.11
N GLY A 324 10.50 8.63 16.17
CA GLY A 324 11.22 8.29 14.95
C GLY A 324 11.95 9.44 14.31
N PHE A 325 12.93 9.07 13.53
CA PHE A 325 13.76 9.98 12.73
C PHE A 325 13.83 9.45 11.29
N ASN A 326 13.79 10.36 10.32
CA ASN A 326 14.07 10.08 8.92
C ASN A 326 14.98 11.14 8.33
N GLY A 327 15.99 10.70 7.57
CA GLY A 327 16.92 11.56 6.87
C GLY A 327 17.09 11.13 5.42
N ASN A 328 17.00 12.07 4.48
CA ASN A 328 17.27 11.85 3.06
C ASN A 328 18.32 12.84 2.60
N TYR A 329 19.35 12.36 1.95
CA TYR A 329 20.43 13.15 1.38
C TYR A 329 20.61 12.82 -0.11
N GLU A 330 20.81 13.83 -0.93
CA GLU A 330 21.19 13.69 -2.35
C GLU A 330 22.34 14.65 -2.64
N SER A 331 23.45 14.13 -3.18
CA SER A 331 24.60 14.98 -3.58
C SER A 331 24.24 15.91 -4.74
N ASN A 332 24.95 17.01 -4.87
CA ASN A 332 24.70 18.00 -5.93
C ASN A 332 24.87 17.43 -7.35
N ASP A 333 25.81 16.50 -7.52
CA ASP A 333 26.05 15.78 -8.76
C ASP A 333 25.09 14.57 -8.96
N LYS A 334 24.17 14.34 -8.01
CA LYS A 334 23.17 13.24 -7.98
C LYS A 334 23.77 11.84 -8.00
N LYS A 335 25.08 11.69 -7.82
CA LYS A 335 25.74 10.37 -7.82
C LYS A 335 25.52 9.59 -6.53
N LEU A 336 25.35 10.30 -5.41
CA LEU A 336 25.09 9.68 -4.11
C LEU A 336 23.71 10.08 -3.60
N LYS A 337 22.89 9.07 -3.30
CA LYS A 337 21.63 9.22 -2.58
C LYS A 337 21.69 8.35 -1.34
N ALA A 338 21.33 8.90 -0.22
CA ALA A 338 21.25 8.20 1.05
C ALA A 338 19.90 8.49 1.71
N ASN A 339 19.24 7.46 2.18
CA ASN A 339 18.03 7.55 2.98
C ASN A 339 18.22 6.70 4.22
N SER A 340 17.83 7.20 5.38
CA SER A 340 17.89 6.45 6.64
C SER A 340 16.66 6.74 7.48
N SER A 341 16.20 5.75 8.21
CA SER A 341 15.14 5.90 9.20
C SER A 341 15.44 5.08 10.44
N TYR A 342 15.09 5.64 11.58
CA TYR A 342 15.11 4.94 12.85
C TYR A 342 13.77 5.15 13.54
N LEU A 343 13.25 4.10 14.13
CA LEU A 343 11.95 4.08 14.78
C LEU A 343 12.02 3.26 16.06
N VAL A 344 11.50 3.80 17.15
CA VAL A 344 11.25 3.08 18.39
C VAL A 344 9.77 3.16 18.71
N SER A 345 9.16 2.04 19.09
CA SER A 345 7.75 2.00 19.49
C SER A 345 7.53 1.08 20.67
N THR A 346 6.62 1.48 21.57
CA THR A 346 6.11 0.65 22.65
C THR A 346 4.59 0.52 22.50
N SER A 347 4.08 -0.67 22.78
CA SER A 347 2.66 -0.97 22.71
C SER A 347 2.28 -1.84 23.91
N ASN A 348 1.19 -1.51 24.58
CA ASN A 348 0.57 -2.36 25.61
C ASN A 348 -0.89 -2.54 25.21
N LYS A 349 -1.26 -3.77 24.87
CA LYS A 349 -2.56 -4.15 24.34
C LYS A 349 -3.25 -5.12 25.27
N ILE A 350 -4.52 -4.87 25.55
CA ILE A 350 -5.40 -5.74 26.34
C ILE A 350 -6.58 -6.11 25.45
N VAL A 351 -6.77 -7.41 25.25
CA VAL A 351 -7.90 -7.97 24.50
C VAL A 351 -8.67 -8.87 25.44
N GLU A 352 -9.92 -8.51 25.70
CA GLU A 352 -10.91 -9.40 26.33
C GLU A 352 -11.71 -10.00 25.19
N GLU A 353 -11.81 -11.32 25.14
CA GLU A 353 -12.39 -12.06 24.03
C GLU A 353 -13.38 -13.08 24.53
N GLU A 354 -14.55 -13.12 23.91
CA GLU A 354 -15.54 -14.19 24.07
C GLU A 354 -15.75 -14.87 22.72
N LYS A 355 -15.67 -16.19 22.71
CA LYS A 355 -15.82 -17.04 21.51
C LYS A 355 -16.89 -18.09 21.68
N ASN A 356 -17.62 -18.33 20.61
CA ASN A 356 -18.51 -19.46 20.49
C ASN A 356 -18.19 -20.18 19.18
N ARG A 357 -17.63 -21.40 19.29
CA ARG A 357 -17.24 -22.21 18.16
C ARG A 357 -18.18 -23.43 18.04
N THR A 358 -18.69 -23.63 16.83
CA THR A 358 -19.36 -24.84 16.42
C THR A 358 -18.46 -25.61 15.49
N THR A 359 -18.03 -26.79 15.90
CA THR A 359 -17.22 -27.71 15.09
C THR A 359 -18.11 -28.84 14.61
N MET A 360 -18.17 -29.01 13.30
CA MET A 360 -18.93 -30.07 12.63
C MET A 360 -18.04 -31.30 12.55
N LEU A 361 -18.45 -32.39 13.23
CA LEU A 361 -17.67 -33.63 13.35
C LEU A 361 -18.20 -34.74 12.45
N SER A 362 -19.53 -35.02 12.50
CA SER A 362 -20.20 -36.01 11.69
C SER A 362 -21.72 -35.71 11.66
N GLU A 363 -22.51 -36.56 11.00
CA GLU A 363 -23.96 -36.43 10.89
C GLU A 363 -24.59 -36.31 12.28
N ASN A 364 -25.25 -35.18 12.53
CA ASN A 364 -25.91 -34.90 13.80
C ASN A 364 -24.98 -34.80 15.04
N LEU A 365 -23.67 -34.76 14.83
CA LEU A 365 -22.70 -34.61 15.91
C LEU A 365 -21.91 -33.36 15.78
N ASN A 366 -22.36 -32.29 16.43
CA ASN A 366 -21.62 -31.01 16.55
C ASN A 366 -20.97 -30.91 17.93
N GLN A 367 -19.78 -30.34 17.95
CA GLN A 367 -19.12 -29.94 19.17
C GLN A 367 -19.22 -28.43 19.33
N TYR A 368 -19.75 -28.01 20.47
CA TYR A 368 -19.90 -26.58 20.82
C TYR A 368 -18.86 -26.24 21.86
N SER A 369 -17.99 -25.28 21.56
CA SER A 369 -16.97 -24.80 22.49
C SER A 369 -17.20 -23.32 22.76
N TRP A 370 -17.47 -22.98 24.00
CA TRP A 370 -17.47 -21.61 24.48
C TRP A 370 -16.16 -21.32 25.20
N SER A 371 -15.57 -20.17 24.96
CA SER A 371 -14.40 -19.69 25.70
C SER A 371 -14.46 -18.20 25.96
N MET A 372 -13.94 -17.79 27.11
CA MET A 372 -13.77 -16.41 27.53
C MET A 372 -12.35 -16.23 28.02
N GLY A 373 -11.67 -15.16 27.56
CA GLY A 373 -10.28 -14.95 27.90
C GLY A 373 -9.84 -13.50 27.87
N GLU A 374 -8.70 -13.27 28.50
CA GLU A 374 -7.98 -12.02 28.47
C GLU A 374 -6.57 -12.28 27.92
N GLN A 375 -6.17 -11.47 26.96
CA GLN A 375 -4.80 -11.46 26.44
C GLN A 375 -4.20 -10.08 26.71
N ARG A 376 -3.04 -10.06 27.36
CA ARG A 376 -2.21 -8.86 27.51
C ARG A 376 -0.91 -9.05 26.77
N THR A 377 -0.49 -8.02 26.05
CA THR A 377 0.76 -8.02 25.31
C THR A 377 1.41 -6.66 25.43
N ALA A 378 2.58 -6.61 26.04
CA ALA A 378 3.42 -5.42 26.11
C ALA A 378 4.64 -5.64 25.22
N THR A 379 4.94 -4.71 24.33
CA THR A 379 6.04 -4.85 23.37
C THR A 379 6.81 -3.56 23.24
N THR A 380 8.13 -3.69 23.04
CA THR A 380 9.00 -2.59 22.63
C THR A 380 9.80 -3.04 21.42
N GLY A 381 9.80 -2.24 20.37
CA GLY A 381 10.51 -2.57 19.13
C GLY A 381 11.32 -1.39 18.63
N HIS A 382 12.50 -1.72 18.08
CA HIS A 382 13.43 -0.80 17.43
C HIS A 382 13.64 -1.24 16.00
N ARG A 383 13.65 -0.30 15.08
CA ARG A 383 13.88 -0.53 13.67
C ARG A 383 14.79 0.55 13.12
N ALA A 384 15.85 0.14 12.46
CA ALA A 384 16.73 1.00 11.68
C ALA A 384 16.82 0.45 10.26
N ASP A 385 16.56 1.30 9.28
CA ASP A 385 16.68 0.97 7.85
C ASP A 385 17.51 2.06 7.18
N ALA A 386 18.35 1.69 6.21
CA ALA A 386 19.02 2.63 5.35
C ALA A 386 18.99 2.19 3.89
N GLU A 387 19.10 3.14 2.97
CA GLU A 387 19.30 2.91 1.55
C GLU A 387 20.37 3.86 1.06
N ILE A 388 21.43 3.33 0.48
CA ILE A 388 22.52 4.07 -0.10
C ILE A 388 22.61 3.66 -1.58
N GLU A 389 22.35 4.61 -2.48
CA GLU A 389 22.53 4.44 -3.92
C GLU A 389 23.71 5.29 -4.36
N TYR A 390 24.71 4.62 -4.93
CA TYR A 390 25.88 5.26 -5.50
C TYR A 390 26.00 4.94 -6.98
N SER A 391 25.97 5.98 -7.82
CA SER A 391 26.07 5.87 -9.27
C SER A 391 27.32 6.61 -9.74
N PRO A 392 28.51 5.96 -9.76
CA PRO A 392 29.77 6.58 -10.18
C PRO A 392 29.70 7.07 -11.64
N SER A 393 28.90 6.39 -12.46
CA SER A 393 28.66 6.75 -13.85
C SER A 393 27.20 6.40 -14.26
N ASP A 394 26.76 6.85 -15.42
CA ASP A 394 25.45 6.49 -15.98
C ASP A 394 25.37 4.98 -16.32
N ALA A 395 26.51 4.31 -16.45
CA ALA A 395 26.56 2.90 -16.76
C ALA A 395 26.61 1.99 -15.52
N THR A 396 26.93 2.52 -14.34
CA THR A 396 27.14 1.74 -13.12
C THR A 396 26.31 2.28 -11.98
N SER A 397 25.62 1.40 -11.25
CA SER A 397 24.91 1.77 -10.03
C SER A 397 25.00 0.66 -9.00
N ILE A 398 25.25 1.06 -7.75
CA ILE A 398 25.33 0.19 -6.57
C ILE A 398 24.29 0.66 -5.58
N ILE A 399 23.41 -0.25 -5.13
CA ILE A 399 22.41 0.06 -4.09
C ILE A 399 22.66 -0.88 -2.92
N PHE A 400 22.81 -0.31 -1.73
CA PHE A 400 22.92 -1.06 -0.49
C PHE A 400 21.78 -0.68 0.45
N ARG A 401 21.01 -1.68 0.92
CA ARG A 401 19.82 -1.51 1.78
C ARG A 401 19.97 -2.38 3.03
N PRO A 402 20.74 -1.97 4.05
CA PRO A 402 20.81 -2.67 5.32
C PRO A 402 19.59 -2.37 6.18
N TYR A 403 19.22 -3.32 7.04
CA TYR A 403 18.25 -3.12 8.10
C TYR A 403 18.62 -3.88 9.37
N VAL A 404 18.21 -3.31 10.50
CA VAL A 404 18.31 -3.92 11.83
C VAL A 404 17.00 -3.74 12.55
N ARG A 405 16.47 -4.82 13.12
CA ARG A 405 15.26 -4.81 13.94
C ARG A 405 15.51 -5.62 15.19
N PHE A 406 15.11 -5.12 16.34
CA PHE A 406 15.12 -5.85 17.58
C PHE A 406 13.96 -5.41 18.46
N GLY A 407 13.46 -6.34 19.24
CA GLY A 407 12.33 -6.10 20.11
C GLY A 407 12.25 -7.12 21.23
N ASN A 408 11.59 -6.69 22.28
CA ASN A 408 11.25 -7.51 23.42
C ASN A 408 9.78 -7.28 23.78
N GLY A 409 9.20 -8.22 24.48
CA GLY A 409 7.83 -8.06 24.94
C GLY A 409 7.40 -9.16 25.89
N ASP A 410 6.49 -8.79 26.77
CA ASP A 410 5.83 -9.68 27.71
C ASP A 410 4.45 -10.04 27.20
N PHE A 411 4.04 -11.28 27.42
CA PHE A 411 2.68 -11.73 27.10
C PHE A 411 2.06 -12.45 28.29
N SER A 412 0.74 -12.36 28.38
CA SER A 412 -0.07 -13.17 29.30
C SER A 412 -1.41 -13.44 28.64
N GLN A 413 -1.81 -14.68 28.63
CA GLN A 413 -3.09 -15.12 28.11
C GLN A 413 -3.78 -16.02 29.15
N LEU A 414 -4.99 -15.63 29.55
CA LEU A 414 -5.88 -16.43 30.36
C LEU A 414 -7.07 -16.84 29.50
N SER A 415 -7.47 -18.09 29.57
CA SER A 415 -8.66 -18.61 28.90
C SER A 415 -9.43 -19.55 29.81
N LYS A 416 -10.74 -19.36 29.91
CA LYS A 416 -11.67 -20.30 30.51
C LYS A 416 -12.53 -20.88 29.41
N TYR A 417 -12.79 -22.16 29.44
CA TYR A 417 -13.51 -22.84 28.37
C TYR A 417 -14.44 -23.92 28.90
N ASN A 418 -15.45 -24.21 28.07
CA ASN A 418 -16.37 -25.32 28.24
C ASN A 418 -16.73 -25.86 26.88
N THR A 419 -16.64 -27.19 26.72
CA THR A 419 -16.94 -27.88 25.47
C THR A 419 -18.08 -28.88 25.70
N LEU A 420 -19.07 -28.86 24.84
CA LEU A 420 -20.22 -29.73 24.82
C LEU A 420 -20.21 -30.56 23.54
N ARG A 421 -20.63 -31.79 23.62
CA ARG A 421 -20.92 -32.65 22.46
C ARG A 421 -22.38 -33.12 22.56
N GLY A 422 -23.21 -32.56 21.66
CA GLY A 422 -24.64 -32.62 21.85
C GLY A 422 -25.05 -31.74 23.06
N LEU A 423 -25.64 -32.35 24.07
CA LEU A 423 -26.04 -31.72 25.34
C LEU A 423 -25.08 -32.03 26.50
N ASP A 424 -24.15 -32.97 26.32
CA ASP A 424 -23.26 -33.41 27.36
C ASP A 424 -21.96 -32.63 27.40
N SER A 425 -21.52 -32.23 28.58
CA SER A 425 -20.20 -31.63 28.78
C SER A 425 -19.13 -32.67 28.50
N THR A 426 -18.13 -32.34 27.70
CA THR A 426 -16.96 -33.21 27.45
C THR A 426 -15.75 -32.72 28.21
N ASN A 427 -15.55 -31.40 28.32
CA ASN A 427 -14.48 -30.82 29.12
C ASN A 427 -14.83 -29.43 29.59
N ARG A 428 -14.23 -29.04 30.70
CA ARG A 428 -14.29 -27.68 31.27
C ARG A 428 -12.98 -27.41 32.00
N GLY A 429 -12.45 -26.18 31.83
CA GLY A 429 -11.21 -25.85 32.49
C GLY A 429 -10.78 -24.41 32.27
N TYR A 430 -9.54 -24.17 32.66
CA TYR A 430 -8.85 -22.91 32.35
C TYR A 430 -7.43 -23.21 31.88
N SER A 431 -6.85 -22.26 31.15
CA SER A 431 -5.43 -22.25 30.80
C SER A 431 -4.86 -20.85 30.95
N THR A 432 -3.64 -20.78 31.44
CA THR A 432 -2.85 -19.57 31.53
C THR A 432 -1.51 -19.80 30.86
N SER A 433 -1.10 -18.93 29.95
CA SER A 433 0.24 -18.92 29.38
C SER A 433 0.80 -17.51 29.51
N TYR A 434 2.01 -17.38 30.03
CA TYR A 434 2.66 -16.08 30.22
C TYR A 434 4.17 -16.23 30.08
N GLY A 435 4.85 -15.13 29.78
CA GLY A 435 6.31 -15.12 29.58
C GLY A 435 6.79 -13.89 28.85
N ASP A 436 8.02 -14.00 28.37
CA ASP A 436 8.67 -12.95 27.60
C ASP A 436 9.21 -13.47 26.26
N ASN A 437 9.39 -12.54 25.34
CA ASN A 437 9.91 -12.82 24.00
C ASN A 437 10.96 -11.80 23.62
N HIS A 438 12.03 -12.28 22.96
CA HIS A 438 13.08 -11.44 22.38
C HIS A 438 13.23 -11.76 20.90
N SER A 439 13.34 -10.73 20.06
CA SER A 439 13.53 -10.88 18.61
C SER A 439 14.65 -9.99 18.11
N GLN A 440 15.48 -10.55 17.26
CA GLN A 440 16.53 -9.85 16.55
C GLN A 440 16.47 -10.22 15.07
N GLN A 441 16.52 -9.24 14.21
CA GLN A 441 16.62 -9.45 12.78
C GLN A 441 17.63 -8.47 12.18
N ILE A 442 18.63 -8.99 11.51
CA ILE A 442 19.67 -8.21 10.82
C ILE A 442 19.71 -8.69 9.37
N GLY A 443 19.76 -7.77 8.44
CA GLY A 443 19.86 -8.18 7.04
C GLY A 443 20.13 -7.00 6.12
N GLY A 444 20.07 -7.31 4.82
CA GLY A 444 20.24 -6.30 3.81
C GLY A 444 20.21 -6.86 2.41
N ARG A 445 20.18 -5.91 1.47
CA ARG A 445 20.22 -6.18 0.04
C ARG A 445 21.32 -5.34 -0.59
N LEU A 446 22.19 -5.99 -1.35
CA LEU A 446 23.16 -5.34 -2.23
C LEU A 446 22.73 -5.59 -3.68
N VAL A 447 22.63 -4.54 -4.48
CA VAL A 447 22.32 -4.62 -5.92
C VAL A 447 23.43 -3.89 -6.67
N PHE A 448 24.13 -4.61 -7.52
CA PHE A 448 25.09 -4.08 -8.48
C PHE A 448 24.45 -4.14 -9.86
N ARG A 449 24.49 -3.03 -10.62
CA ARG A 449 23.94 -2.90 -11.96
C ARG A 449 24.96 -2.28 -12.88
N GLN A 450 25.14 -2.90 -14.05
CA GLN A 450 26.10 -2.46 -15.06
C GLN A 450 25.46 -2.47 -16.44
N ARG A 451 25.50 -1.33 -17.15
CA ARG A 451 25.29 -1.27 -18.59
C ARG A 451 26.62 -1.60 -19.28
N LEU A 452 26.58 -2.53 -20.21
CA LEU A 452 27.75 -2.96 -20.96
C LEU A 452 27.82 -2.18 -22.28
N TRP A 453 28.86 -2.39 -23.05
CA TRP A 453 29.23 -1.62 -24.25
C TRP A 453 28.16 -1.55 -25.35
N LYS A 454 27.22 -2.49 -25.43
CA LYS A 454 26.12 -2.50 -26.39
C LYS A 454 24.87 -1.92 -25.75
N PRO A 455 24.21 -0.91 -26.36
CA PRO A 455 22.95 -0.37 -25.82
C PRO A 455 21.91 -1.47 -25.56
N GLY A 456 21.34 -1.50 -24.36
CA GLY A 456 20.40 -2.54 -23.91
C GLY A 456 21.04 -3.81 -23.35
N ARG A 457 22.37 -3.98 -23.46
CA ARG A 457 23.10 -5.07 -22.79
C ARG A 457 23.39 -4.71 -21.35
N THR A 458 22.92 -5.54 -20.40
CA THR A 458 22.99 -5.24 -18.98
C THR A 458 23.33 -6.48 -18.16
N LEU A 459 24.02 -6.24 -17.04
CA LEU A 459 24.28 -7.24 -16.00
C LEU A 459 23.79 -6.68 -14.67
N THR A 460 22.97 -7.46 -13.95
CA THR A 460 22.52 -7.15 -12.60
C THR A 460 22.90 -8.30 -11.66
N LEU A 461 23.51 -7.98 -10.55
CA LEU A 461 23.78 -8.91 -9.44
C LEU A 461 23.08 -8.41 -8.19
N ARG A 462 22.23 -9.26 -7.58
CA ARG A 462 21.51 -8.98 -6.34
C ARG A 462 21.91 -10.01 -5.28
N ILE A 463 22.32 -9.55 -4.13
CA ILE A 463 22.63 -10.37 -2.96
C ILE A 463 21.70 -9.94 -1.83
N ASN A 464 20.99 -10.89 -1.23
CA ASN A 464 20.15 -10.65 -0.06
C ASN A 464 20.70 -11.51 1.10
N TYR A 465 20.73 -10.94 2.28
CA TYR A 465 21.07 -11.61 3.52
C TYR A 465 20.05 -11.28 4.59
N SER A 466 19.63 -12.26 5.37
CA SER A 466 18.78 -12.06 6.54
C SER A 466 19.16 -13.08 7.60
N PHE A 467 19.45 -12.59 8.78
CA PHE A 467 19.59 -13.36 10.02
C PHE A 467 18.43 -13.00 10.94
N SER A 468 17.79 -14.00 11.55
CA SER A 468 16.83 -13.80 12.63
C SER A 468 17.10 -14.74 13.79
N ASN A 469 16.96 -14.21 15.00
CA ASN A 469 17.01 -14.96 16.24
C ASN A 469 15.82 -14.55 17.10
N ASN A 470 14.98 -15.53 17.45
CA ASN A 470 13.80 -15.33 18.28
C ASN A 470 13.90 -16.28 19.47
N SER A 471 13.80 -15.75 20.70
CA SER A 471 13.71 -16.56 21.91
C SER A 471 12.40 -16.24 22.65
N SER A 472 11.88 -17.25 23.32
CA SER A 472 10.69 -17.15 24.15
C SER A 472 10.90 -17.99 25.40
N ASP A 473 10.70 -17.38 26.53
CA ASP A 473 10.70 -17.98 27.87
C ASP A 473 9.30 -17.84 28.46
N GLY A 474 8.72 -18.92 28.96
CA GLY A 474 7.35 -18.85 29.44
C GLY A 474 6.88 -20.05 30.23
N PHE A 475 5.65 -19.95 30.71
CA PHE A 475 4.97 -20.95 31.52
C PHE A 475 3.63 -21.27 30.87
N ASN A 476 3.25 -22.53 30.90
CA ASN A 476 1.94 -23.04 30.53
C ASN A 476 1.32 -23.75 31.74
N ILE A 477 0.21 -23.20 32.23
CA ILE A 477 -0.51 -23.75 33.39
C ILE A 477 -1.94 -23.96 32.97
N SER A 478 -2.46 -25.17 33.15
CA SER A 478 -3.87 -25.47 32.89
C SER A 478 -4.42 -26.57 33.78
N GLU A 479 -5.70 -26.49 34.03
CA GLU A 479 -6.48 -27.53 34.65
C GLU A 479 -7.71 -27.81 33.80
N THR A 480 -7.89 -29.04 33.38
CA THR A 480 -9.00 -29.51 32.54
C THR A 480 -9.68 -30.67 33.17
N ASN A 481 -10.94 -30.55 33.48
CA ASN A 481 -11.81 -31.62 33.92
C ASN A 481 -12.53 -32.21 32.70
N TYR A 482 -12.40 -33.52 32.51
CA TYR A 482 -13.10 -34.28 31.48
C TYR A 482 -14.30 -34.98 32.07
N PHE A 483 -15.36 -35.07 31.29
CA PHE A 483 -16.66 -35.57 31.72
C PHE A 483 -17.12 -36.76 30.85
N THR A 484 -17.73 -37.72 31.48
CA THR A 484 -18.54 -38.75 30.84
C THR A 484 -19.88 -38.84 31.58
N ASN A 485 -20.99 -38.73 30.84
CA ASN A 485 -22.34 -38.70 31.43
C ASN A 485 -22.48 -37.61 32.53
N ASN A 486 -21.87 -36.44 32.30
CA ASN A 486 -21.83 -35.29 33.18
C ASN A 486 -21.11 -35.50 34.55
N HIS A 487 -20.39 -36.62 34.73
CA HIS A 487 -19.51 -36.84 35.89
C HIS A 487 -18.03 -36.62 35.46
N VAL A 488 -17.25 -36.01 36.36
CA VAL A 488 -15.82 -35.86 36.14
C VAL A 488 -15.16 -37.26 36.17
N THR A 489 -14.55 -37.66 35.08
CA THR A 489 -13.87 -38.92 34.92
C THR A 489 -12.36 -38.81 35.05
N GLN A 490 -11.82 -37.62 34.69
CA GLN A 490 -10.39 -37.35 34.71
C GLN A 490 -10.14 -35.87 34.89
N THR A 491 -9.12 -35.51 35.63
CA THR A 491 -8.56 -34.15 35.68
C THR A 491 -7.14 -34.19 35.13
N SER A 492 -6.86 -33.33 34.13
CA SER A 492 -5.52 -33.14 33.61
C SER A 492 -4.98 -31.82 34.10
N VAL A 493 -3.82 -31.84 34.71
CA VAL A 493 -3.08 -30.64 35.14
C VAL A 493 -1.81 -30.54 34.32
N VAL A 494 -1.55 -29.37 33.76
CA VAL A 494 -0.29 -29.01 33.09
C VAL A 494 0.30 -27.85 33.90
N ASP A 495 1.53 -28.01 34.35
CA ASP A 495 2.30 -26.93 35.01
C ASP A 495 3.73 -27.03 34.53
N GLN A 496 4.04 -26.24 33.48
CA GLN A 496 5.28 -26.35 32.72
C GLN A 496 5.94 -25.01 32.51
N SER A 497 7.28 -25.00 32.55
CA SER A 497 8.09 -23.93 32.00
C SER A 497 8.69 -24.36 30.66
N TYR A 498 8.92 -23.41 29.76
CA TYR A 498 9.62 -23.68 28.51
C TYR A 498 10.60 -22.56 28.13
N HIS A 499 11.68 -22.97 27.50
CA HIS A 499 12.62 -22.11 26.81
C HIS A 499 12.69 -22.51 25.33
N GLN A 500 12.37 -21.59 24.42
CA GLN A 500 12.44 -21.83 22.99
C GLN A 500 13.39 -20.83 22.33
N ASN A 501 14.31 -21.30 21.51
CA ASN A 501 15.17 -20.46 20.70
C ASN A 501 15.08 -20.90 19.23
N GLN A 502 14.81 -19.94 18.35
CA GLN A 502 14.68 -20.16 16.90
C GLN A 502 15.65 -19.22 16.16
N ARG A 503 16.57 -19.79 15.42
CA ARG A 503 17.52 -19.08 14.57
C ARG A 503 17.31 -19.41 13.11
N SER A 504 17.37 -18.40 12.23
CA SER A 504 17.29 -18.61 10.79
C SER A 504 18.30 -17.73 10.07
N ASN A 505 19.03 -18.31 9.13
CA ASN A 505 19.96 -17.62 8.22
C ASN A 505 19.52 -17.83 6.79
N GLN A 506 19.28 -16.77 6.07
CA GLN A 506 18.90 -16.81 4.66
C GLN A 506 19.86 -16.02 3.80
N ILE A 507 20.41 -16.65 2.76
CA ILE A 507 21.23 -16.03 1.74
C ILE A 507 20.57 -16.27 0.39
N GLY A 508 20.45 -15.21 -0.43
CA GLY A 508 19.96 -15.29 -1.79
C GLY A 508 20.86 -14.53 -2.74
N ILE A 509 21.26 -15.15 -3.84
CA ILE A 509 22.05 -14.52 -4.90
C ILE A 509 21.25 -14.64 -6.19
N ASN A 510 21.08 -13.54 -6.93
CA ASN A 510 20.42 -13.51 -8.23
C ASN A 510 21.26 -12.73 -9.23
N GLY A 511 21.71 -13.41 -10.28
CA GLY A 511 22.38 -12.81 -11.43
C GLY A 511 21.44 -12.78 -12.63
N THR A 512 21.35 -11.64 -13.30
CA THR A 512 20.54 -11.46 -14.50
C THR A 512 21.39 -10.81 -15.59
N TYR A 513 21.48 -11.45 -16.75
CA TYR A 513 22.12 -10.93 -17.95
C TYR A 513 21.10 -10.73 -19.04
N THR A 514 21.12 -9.57 -19.69
CA THR A 514 20.23 -9.24 -20.80
C THR A 514 21.02 -8.88 -22.05
N GLU A 515 20.72 -9.55 -23.16
CA GLU A 515 21.31 -9.36 -24.47
C GLU A 515 20.29 -8.80 -25.47
N PRO A 516 20.53 -7.62 -26.08
CA PRO A 516 19.68 -7.10 -27.15
C PRO A 516 19.97 -7.83 -28.47
N LEU A 517 18.91 -8.40 -29.06
CA LEU A 517 18.98 -9.09 -30.36
C LEU A 517 18.70 -8.16 -31.57
N GLY A 518 18.29 -6.94 -31.32
CA GLY A 518 17.82 -5.97 -32.31
C GLY A 518 16.30 -5.95 -32.45
N LYS A 519 15.77 -4.92 -33.14
CA LYS A 519 14.30 -4.72 -33.32
C LYS A 519 13.49 -4.83 -32.02
N ASN A 520 14.04 -4.29 -30.91
CA ASN A 520 13.43 -4.30 -29.58
C ASN A 520 13.18 -5.71 -28.99
N TYR A 521 13.89 -6.74 -29.48
CA TYR A 521 13.95 -8.06 -28.89
C TYR A 521 15.15 -8.19 -27.95
N PHE A 522 14.93 -8.90 -26.81
CA PHE A 522 15.95 -9.16 -25.80
C PHE A 522 15.85 -10.61 -25.34
N ILE A 523 17.01 -11.24 -25.16
CA ILE A 523 17.11 -12.50 -24.41
C ILE A 523 17.63 -12.16 -23.00
N GLN A 524 16.96 -12.69 -22.00
CA GLN A 524 17.35 -12.55 -20.60
C GLN A 524 17.63 -13.92 -20.01
N ALA A 525 18.85 -14.11 -19.48
CA ALA A 525 19.24 -15.28 -18.73
C ALA A 525 19.36 -14.91 -17.26
N SER A 526 18.69 -15.64 -16.37
CA SER A 526 18.75 -15.41 -14.93
C SER A 526 19.12 -16.69 -14.17
N TYR A 527 20.00 -16.54 -13.20
CA TYR A 527 20.31 -17.57 -12.23
C TYR A 527 20.04 -17.07 -10.82
N ARG A 528 19.26 -17.83 -10.05
CA ARG A 528 18.98 -17.53 -8.65
C ARG A 528 19.38 -18.72 -7.79
N TYR A 529 20.14 -18.45 -6.76
CA TYR A 529 20.47 -19.38 -5.68
C TYR A 529 19.92 -18.85 -4.37
N SER A 530 19.30 -19.69 -3.57
CA SER A 530 18.85 -19.34 -2.22
C SER A 530 19.04 -20.52 -1.28
N ILE A 531 19.56 -20.23 -0.11
CA ILE A 531 19.66 -21.15 1.02
C ILE A 531 19.00 -20.54 2.24
N ASN A 532 18.21 -21.33 2.93
CA ASN A 532 17.67 -21.00 4.25
C ASN A 532 18.06 -22.12 5.22
N HIS A 533 18.79 -21.76 6.25
CA HIS A 533 19.15 -22.63 7.35
C HIS A 533 18.41 -22.18 8.60
N SER A 534 17.65 -23.10 9.21
CA SER A 534 16.85 -22.84 10.40
C SER A 534 17.18 -23.87 11.49
N ASN A 535 17.33 -23.40 12.72
CA ASN A 535 17.55 -24.23 13.91
C ASN A 535 16.59 -23.77 15.00
N THR A 536 15.81 -24.68 15.55
CA THR A 536 14.91 -24.44 16.67
C THR A 536 15.23 -25.43 17.78
N VAL A 537 15.36 -24.92 18.99
CA VAL A 537 15.51 -25.71 20.21
C VAL A 537 14.40 -25.27 21.15
N LYS A 538 13.60 -26.21 21.62
CA LYS A 538 12.62 -26.01 22.69
C LYS A 538 12.92 -26.99 23.80
N ASN A 539 13.12 -26.52 25.03
CA ASN A 539 13.21 -27.29 26.24
C ASN A 539 12.02 -26.97 27.12
N THR A 540 11.33 -28.02 27.56
CA THR A 540 10.15 -27.93 28.44
C THR A 540 10.46 -28.70 29.72
N TYR A 541 10.04 -28.15 30.84
CA TYR A 541 10.25 -28.78 32.17
C TYR A 541 8.94 -28.74 32.94
N ASP A 542 8.54 -29.85 33.51
CA ASP A 542 7.41 -29.92 34.41
C ASP A 542 7.79 -29.41 35.80
N PHE A 543 6.79 -28.92 36.54
CA PHE A 543 6.95 -28.50 37.92
C PHE A 543 7.14 -29.71 38.81
N ASP A 544 8.21 -29.68 39.61
CA ASP A 544 8.46 -30.68 40.66
C ASP A 544 8.00 -30.16 42.02
N PRO A 545 6.93 -30.78 42.63
CA PRO A 545 6.45 -30.38 43.95
C PRO A 545 7.45 -30.63 45.08
N GLU A 546 8.41 -31.59 44.92
CA GLU A 546 9.40 -31.93 45.96
C GLU A 546 10.50 -30.86 46.01
N THR A 547 10.97 -30.41 44.87
CA THR A 547 12.02 -29.37 44.76
C THR A 547 11.45 -27.94 44.69
N ASN A 548 10.14 -27.80 44.46
CA ASN A 548 9.46 -26.55 44.17
C ASN A 548 10.10 -25.79 43.01
N ARG A 549 10.49 -26.53 41.95
CA ARG A 549 11.16 -25.97 40.75
C ARG A 549 10.64 -26.68 39.49
N TYR A 550 10.92 -26.06 38.33
CA TYR A 550 10.70 -26.66 37.01
C TYR A 550 11.99 -27.30 36.56
N ASP A 551 12.24 -28.54 36.96
CA ASP A 551 13.46 -29.27 36.68
C ASP A 551 13.24 -30.70 36.15
N ILE A 552 12.02 -31.18 36.07
CA ILE A 552 11.67 -32.43 35.41
C ILE A 552 11.59 -32.21 33.91
N TYR A 553 12.61 -32.67 33.16
CA TYR A 553 12.67 -32.50 31.71
C TYR A 553 11.58 -33.31 31.01
N ASP A 554 10.74 -32.60 30.20
CA ASP A 554 9.67 -33.22 29.41
C ASP A 554 10.16 -33.48 27.99
N GLU A 555 10.40 -34.78 27.66
CA GLU A 555 10.84 -35.19 26.33
C GLU A 555 9.77 -35.00 25.25
N ASP A 556 8.49 -35.10 25.58
CA ASP A 556 7.39 -35.05 24.62
C ASP A 556 7.19 -33.62 24.07
N TYR A 557 7.41 -32.62 24.92
CA TYR A 557 7.28 -31.21 24.56
C TYR A 557 8.62 -30.51 24.36
N SER A 558 9.74 -31.23 24.42
CA SER A 558 11.10 -30.75 24.14
C SER A 558 11.60 -31.29 22.81
N SER A 559 12.35 -30.51 22.06
CA SER A 559 12.99 -30.97 20.82
C SER A 559 14.02 -30.02 20.27
N LYS A 560 14.98 -30.60 19.55
CA LYS A 560 15.90 -29.84 18.67
C LYS A 560 15.59 -30.22 17.23
N TYR A 561 15.41 -29.19 16.39
CA TYR A 561 15.10 -29.34 14.98
C TYR A 561 16.01 -28.45 14.13
N MET A 562 16.60 -29.02 13.09
CA MET A 562 17.40 -28.31 12.09
C MET A 562 16.82 -28.54 10.70
N GLY A 563 16.63 -27.45 9.95
CA GLY A 563 16.14 -27.49 8.58
C GLY A 563 17.04 -26.72 7.63
N ASN A 564 17.39 -27.33 6.50
CA ASN A 564 18.09 -26.66 5.41
C ASN A 564 17.23 -26.72 4.16
N PHE A 565 17.08 -25.59 3.53
CA PHE A 565 16.41 -25.49 2.26
C PHE A 565 17.29 -24.77 1.24
N ARG A 566 17.58 -25.46 0.15
CA ARG A 566 18.36 -24.92 -0.97
C ARG A 566 17.50 -24.91 -2.22
N THR A 567 17.43 -23.77 -2.90
CA THR A 567 16.79 -23.68 -4.21
C THR A 567 17.74 -23.06 -5.21
N GLN A 568 17.69 -23.59 -6.43
CA GLN A 568 18.29 -22.96 -7.60
C GLN A 568 17.17 -22.69 -8.60
N ARG A 569 17.28 -21.63 -9.38
CA ARG A 569 16.37 -21.38 -10.51
C ARG A 569 17.19 -20.87 -11.69
N PHE A 570 17.12 -21.60 -12.76
CA PHE A 570 17.65 -21.20 -14.07
C PHE A 570 16.47 -20.74 -14.91
N GLU A 571 16.55 -19.56 -15.47
CA GLU A 571 15.47 -19.00 -16.28
C GLU A 571 16.05 -18.38 -17.55
N LEU A 572 15.45 -18.71 -18.69
CA LEU A 572 15.68 -18.07 -19.96
C LEU A 572 14.38 -17.46 -20.45
N ALA A 573 14.41 -16.18 -20.81
CA ALA A 573 13.24 -15.46 -21.27
C ALA A 573 13.52 -14.64 -22.52
N LEU A 574 12.59 -14.71 -23.48
CA LEU A 574 12.52 -13.82 -24.64
C LEU A 574 11.58 -12.67 -24.31
N ARG A 575 12.03 -11.44 -24.56
CA ARG A 575 11.26 -10.22 -24.37
C ARG A 575 11.18 -9.43 -25.65
N LYS A 576 10.06 -8.75 -25.86
CA LYS A 576 9.92 -7.72 -26.89
C LYS A 576 9.25 -6.51 -26.28
N GLN A 577 9.82 -5.33 -26.51
CA GLN A 577 9.34 -4.07 -25.98
C GLN A 577 9.01 -3.11 -27.13
N GLU A 578 7.73 -2.79 -27.28
CA GLU A 578 7.23 -1.84 -28.26
C GLU A 578 6.40 -0.74 -27.56
N GLU A 579 6.08 0.31 -28.27
CA GLU A 579 5.29 1.41 -27.72
C GLU A 579 3.89 0.95 -27.25
N LYS A 580 3.25 0.06 -28.03
CA LYS A 580 1.88 -0.42 -27.75
C LYS A 580 1.84 -1.70 -26.94
N TYR A 581 2.89 -2.50 -26.94
CA TYR A 581 2.90 -3.77 -26.22
C TYR A 581 4.30 -4.17 -25.77
N ASN A 582 4.34 -4.83 -24.60
CA ASN A 582 5.50 -5.55 -24.10
C ASN A 582 5.09 -6.98 -23.87
N PHE A 583 5.84 -7.93 -24.41
CA PHE A 583 5.64 -9.31 -24.04
C PHE A 583 6.94 -9.95 -23.52
N MET A 584 6.76 -10.91 -22.64
CA MET A 584 7.81 -11.80 -22.15
C MET A 584 7.29 -13.22 -22.20
N PHE A 585 8.11 -14.11 -22.71
CA PHE A 585 7.93 -15.56 -22.61
C PHE A 585 9.21 -16.17 -22.08
N GLY A 586 9.13 -16.90 -20.97
CA GLY A 586 10.27 -17.50 -20.31
C GLY A 586 9.99 -18.95 -19.93
N PHE A 587 11.06 -19.69 -19.70
CA PHE A 587 11.05 -21.03 -19.17
C PHE A 587 12.09 -21.16 -18.07
N SER A 588 11.73 -21.81 -16.97
CA SER A 588 12.62 -22.02 -15.85
C SER A 588 12.65 -23.44 -15.36
N ALA A 589 13.82 -23.88 -14.94
CA ALA A 589 14.05 -25.10 -14.16
C ALA A 589 14.43 -24.70 -12.72
N SER A 590 13.76 -25.31 -11.73
CA SER A 590 13.92 -24.95 -10.33
C SER A 590 14.17 -26.19 -9.47
N PRO A 591 15.41 -26.72 -9.40
CA PRO A 591 15.76 -27.73 -8.43
C PRO A 591 15.75 -27.18 -7.02
N ALA A 592 15.12 -27.92 -6.12
CA ALA A 592 14.99 -27.59 -4.70
C ALA A 592 15.33 -28.83 -3.85
N LYS A 593 16.20 -28.65 -2.86
CA LYS A 593 16.56 -29.71 -1.89
C LYS A 593 16.16 -29.26 -0.49
N THR A 594 15.41 -30.09 0.20
CA THR A 594 15.06 -29.93 1.62
C THR A 594 15.76 -31.02 2.42
N THR A 595 16.41 -30.64 3.52
CA THR A 595 16.87 -31.57 4.55
C THR A 595 16.35 -31.14 5.90
N SER A 596 15.86 -32.07 6.70
CA SER A 596 15.41 -31.81 8.06
C SER A 596 15.91 -32.92 8.99
N GLU A 597 16.36 -32.50 10.16
CA GLU A 597 16.89 -33.33 11.23
C GLU A 597 16.17 -33.01 12.54
N GLY A 598 15.62 -34.02 13.22
CA GLY A 598 14.95 -33.80 14.50
C GLY A 598 14.23 -35.05 15.01
N ARG A 599 14.25 -35.27 16.33
CA ARG A 599 13.65 -36.45 17.02
C ARG A 599 14.04 -37.77 16.39
N GLY A 600 15.33 -37.94 16.04
CA GLY A 600 15.84 -39.22 15.48
C GLY A 600 15.32 -39.54 14.06
N ARG A 601 14.70 -38.56 13.36
CA ARG A 601 14.21 -38.71 11.98
C ARG A 601 14.90 -37.68 11.09
N ASP A 602 15.76 -38.18 10.23
CA ASP A 602 16.43 -37.38 9.23
C ASP A 602 15.73 -37.58 7.88
N THR A 603 15.33 -36.53 7.25
CA THR A 603 14.71 -36.58 5.92
C THR A 603 15.48 -35.70 4.92
N SER A 604 15.61 -36.21 3.71
CA SER A 604 16.20 -35.48 2.60
C SER A 604 15.47 -35.83 1.32
N TYR A 605 14.97 -34.82 0.62
CA TYR A 605 14.39 -35.01 -0.69
C TYR A 605 14.71 -33.86 -1.62
N THR A 606 14.70 -34.16 -2.91
CA THR A 606 14.98 -33.22 -3.97
C THR A 606 13.83 -33.25 -4.96
N VAL A 607 13.37 -32.07 -5.37
CA VAL A 607 12.36 -31.91 -6.43
C VAL A 607 12.85 -30.89 -7.46
N THR A 608 12.62 -31.19 -8.73
CA THR A 608 12.87 -30.22 -9.79
C THR A 608 11.56 -29.86 -10.46
N ASN A 609 11.22 -28.58 -10.41
CA ASN A 609 10.02 -28.05 -11.04
C ASN A 609 10.41 -27.29 -12.31
N PHE A 610 9.65 -27.54 -13.39
CA PHE A 610 9.75 -26.83 -14.65
C PHE A 610 8.54 -25.91 -14.79
N SER A 611 8.79 -24.67 -15.15
CA SER A 611 7.70 -23.69 -15.22
C SER A 611 7.90 -22.73 -16.36
N PRO A 612 6.94 -22.63 -17.29
CA PRO A 612 6.88 -21.49 -18.19
C PRO A 612 6.51 -20.23 -17.39
N SER A 613 6.85 -19.08 -17.92
CA SER A 613 6.38 -17.77 -17.48
C SER A 613 5.99 -16.95 -18.71
N ALA A 614 4.90 -16.21 -18.63
CA ALA A 614 4.45 -15.36 -19.73
C ALA A 614 3.88 -14.05 -19.17
N ARG A 615 4.14 -12.96 -19.88
CA ARG A 615 3.54 -11.66 -19.58
C ARG A 615 3.28 -10.92 -20.89
N LEU A 616 2.13 -10.30 -20.95
CA LEU A 616 1.73 -9.39 -22.01
C LEU A 616 1.16 -8.13 -21.37
N ASP A 617 1.78 -6.99 -21.66
CA ASP A 617 1.27 -5.66 -21.37
C ASP A 617 0.84 -5.05 -22.70
N TYR A 618 -0.45 -4.75 -22.88
CA TYR A 618 -0.99 -4.24 -24.12
C TYR A 618 -1.73 -2.91 -23.91
N ARG A 619 -1.22 -1.87 -24.54
CA ARG A 619 -1.83 -0.54 -24.58
C ARG A 619 -2.81 -0.48 -25.74
N ILE A 620 -4.09 -0.70 -25.45
CA ILE A 620 -5.17 -0.66 -26.45
C ILE A 620 -5.30 0.77 -27.00
N SER A 621 -5.22 1.78 -26.10
CA SER A 621 -5.17 3.20 -26.41
C SER A 621 -4.47 3.96 -25.29
N GLU A 622 -4.32 5.29 -25.39
CA GLU A 622 -3.79 6.13 -24.28
C GLU A 622 -4.59 6.00 -22.97
N SER A 623 -5.84 5.59 -23.07
CA SER A 623 -6.78 5.50 -21.95
C SER A 623 -7.19 4.09 -21.59
N LYS A 624 -6.74 3.07 -22.33
CA LYS A 624 -7.11 1.66 -22.13
C LYS A 624 -5.89 0.78 -22.14
N PHE A 625 -5.77 -0.02 -21.10
CA PHE A 625 -4.63 -0.91 -20.86
C PHE A 625 -5.11 -2.30 -20.50
N PHE A 626 -4.46 -3.31 -21.01
CA PHE A 626 -4.68 -4.72 -20.68
C PHE A 626 -3.35 -5.37 -20.32
N ARG A 627 -3.36 -6.18 -19.25
CA ARG A 627 -2.23 -6.98 -18.80
C ARG A 627 -2.67 -8.41 -18.61
N PHE A 628 -1.82 -9.32 -19.05
CA PHE A 628 -1.93 -10.75 -18.79
C PHE A 628 -0.61 -11.26 -18.25
N SER A 629 -0.62 -12.12 -17.25
CA SER A 629 0.58 -12.78 -16.72
C SER A 629 0.27 -14.20 -16.26
N TYR A 630 1.24 -15.08 -16.52
CA TYR A 630 1.28 -16.43 -15.99
C TYR A 630 2.67 -16.68 -15.40
N TRP A 631 2.70 -17.29 -14.21
CA TRP A 631 3.92 -17.74 -13.58
C TRP A 631 3.67 -18.93 -12.64
N GLY A 632 4.70 -19.79 -12.52
CA GLY A 632 4.71 -20.91 -11.60
C GLY A 632 5.87 -20.80 -10.61
N ARG A 633 5.65 -21.25 -9.38
CA ARG A 633 6.70 -21.31 -8.37
C ARG A 633 6.50 -22.41 -7.35
N THR A 634 7.64 -22.93 -6.85
CA THR A 634 7.67 -23.82 -5.68
C THR A 634 7.46 -23.00 -4.41
N GLN A 635 6.59 -23.49 -3.53
CA GLN A 635 6.36 -22.96 -2.20
C GLN A 635 6.81 -23.99 -1.18
N GLN A 636 7.68 -23.55 -0.26
CA GLN A 636 8.16 -24.40 0.82
C GLN A 636 7.17 -24.53 1.96
N PRO A 637 7.21 -25.65 2.70
CA PRO A 637 6.67 -25.72 4.05
C PRO A 637 7.35 -24.66 4.94
N SER A 638 6.58 -24.03 5.82
CA SER A 638 7.13 -23.16 6.86
C SER A 638 7.83 -24.00 7.93
N LEU A 639 8.70 -23.38 8.71
CA LEU A 639 9.39 -24.07 9.80
C LEU A 639 8.41 -24.73 10.78
N ASN A 640 7.34 -24.03 11.17
CA ASN A 640 6.32 -24.57 12.08
C ASN A 640 5.56 -25.75 11.49
N GLN A 641 5.39 -25.80 10.17
CA GLN A 641 4.79 -26.96 9.51
C GLN A 641 5.70 -28.17 9.51
N LEU A 642 7.01 -27.97 9.58
CA LEU A 642 8.02 -29.05 9.61
C LEU A 642 8.38 -29.49 11.02
N LEU A 643 8.17 -28.61 12.02
CA LEU A 643 8.62 -28.82 13.40
C LEU A 643 7.83 -29.94 14.08
N PRO A 644 8.43 -31.13 14.38
CA PRO A 644 7.71 -32.24 14.95
C PRO A 644 7.56 -32.14 16.48
N ILE A 645 7.22 -30.97 16.96
CA ILE A 645 6.99 -30.68 18.39
C ILE A 645 5.52 -30.35 18.56
N PRO A 646 4.77 -31.11 19.38
CA PRO A 646 3.41 -30.76 19.72
C PRO A 646 3.40 -29.43 20.47
N ASP A 647 2.47 -28.58 20.12
CA ASP A 647 2.19 -27.36 20.89
C ASP A 647 0.98 -27.62 21.78
N ASN A 648 1.21 -27.59 23.08
CA ASN A 648 0.21 -27.82 24.13
C ASN A 648 -0.16 -26.57 24.91
N SER A 649 0.23 -25.39 24.44
CA SER A 649 -0.13 -24.11 25.05
C SER A 649 -1.65 -23.89 25.19
N ASN A 650 -2.41 -24.60 24.33
CA ASN A 650 -3.85 -24.76 24.49
C ASN A 650 -4.19 -26.24 24.59
N PRO A 651 -4.63 -26.72 25.75
CA PRO A 651 -4.85 -28.15 25.98
C PRO A 651 -5.96 -28.75 25.11
N LEU A 652 -6.83 -27.92 24.52
CA LEU A 652 -7.90 -28.37 23.62
C LEU A 652 -7.47 -28.44 22.15
N TYR A 653 -6.32 -27.87 21.77
CA TYR A 653 -5.86 -27.76 20.39
C TYR A 653 -4.37 -28.08 20.29
N VAL A 654 -4.04 -29.32 20.15
CA VAL A 654 -2.65 -29.78 20.01
C VAL A 654 -2.27 -29.79 18.53
N GLN A 655 -1.28 -29.01 18.15
CA GLN A 655 -0.78 -28.92 16.78
C GLN A 655 0.61 -29.54 16.67
N GLU A 656 0.80 -30.47 15.72
CA GLU A 656 2.09 -31.07 15.41
C GLU A 656 2.52 -30.71 13.99
N GLY A 657 3.79 -30.39 13.79
CA GLY A 657 4.39 -30.28 12.47
C GLY A 657 4.73 -31.64 11.86
N ASN A 658 5.08 -31.64 10.58
CA ASN A 658 5.43 -32.85 9.84
C ASN A 658 6.70 -32.63 9.02
N PRO A 659 7.84 -33.22 9.41
CA PRO A 659 9.11 -33.07 8.71
C PRO A 659 9.14 -33.73 7.33
N THR A 660 8.14 -34.56 6.98
CA THR A 660 8.07 -35.27 5.69
C THR A 660 7.31 -34.47 4.60
N LEU A 661 6.90 -33.24 4.90
CA LEU A 661 6.15 -32.42 3.95
C LEU A 661 6.95 -32.09 2.70
N ASN A 662 6.34 -32.32 1.56
CA ASN A 662 6.84 -31.90 0.25
C ASN A 662 6.51 -30.42 -0.03
N PRO A 663 7.37 -29.71 -0.75
CA PRO A 663 7.01 -28.39 -1.29
C PRO A 663 5.80 -28.48 -2.21
N SER A 664 4.92 -27.51 -2.09
CA SER A 664 3.82 -27.33 -3.03
C SER A 664 4.27 -26.54 -4.27
N PHE A 665 3.54 -26.70 -5.38
CA PHE A 665 3.76 -25.91 -6.58
C PHE A 665 2.52 -25.13 -6.96
N SER A 666 2.68 -23.81 -7.11
CA SER A 666 1.58 -22.90 -7.46
C SER A 666 1.70 -22.39 -8.88
N HIS A 667 0.61 -22.53 -9.65
CA HIS A 667 0.37 -21.85 -10.91
C HIS A 667 -0.49 -20.61 -10.64
N GLN A 668 -0.12 -19.47 -11.22
CA GLN A 668 -0.91 -18.26 -11.12
C GLN A 668 -1.10 -17.62 -12.49
N ILE A 669 -2.35 -17.36 -12.83
CA ILE A 669 -2.77 -16.58 -13.99
C ILE A 669 -3.40 -15.30 -13.48
N SER A 670 -3.00 -14.16 -14.00
CA SER A 670 -3.55 -12.87 -13.64
C SER A 670 -3.86 -12.07 -14.90
N SER A 671 -5.06 -11.51 -14.97
CA SER A 671 -5.49 -10.62 -16.05
C SER A 671 -6.03 -9.34 -15.46
N GLU A 672 -5.66 -8.21 -16.02
CA GLU A 672 -6.07 -6.89 -15.57
C GLU A 672 -6.45 -6.01 -16.77
N TYR A 673 -7.60 -5.37 -16.70
CA TYR A 673 -8.05 -4.37 -17.66
C TYR A 673 -8.33 -3.07 -16.94
N ARG A 674 -7.87 -1.94 -17.50
CA ARG A 674 -8.13 -0.59 -17.01
C ARG A 674 -8.58 0.31 -18.16
N SER A 675 -9.54 1.16 -17.86
CA SER A 675 -10.02 2.20 -18.76
C SER A 675 -10.25 3.48 -17.97
N ASN A 676 -9.78 4.60 -18.50
CA ASN A 676 -10.07 5.90 -17.93
C ASN A 676 -10.65 6.83 -19.02
N ASN A 677 -11.57 7.68 -18.63
CA ASN A 677 -12.12 8.72 -19.48
C ASN A 677 -11.78 10.07 -18.89
N ARG A 678 -10.91 10.82 -19.58
CA ARG A 678 -10.44 12.14 -19.13
C ARG A 678 -11.52 13.21 -19.16
N GLN A 679 -12.56 13.06 -19.98
CA GLN A 679 -13.64 14.05 -20.10
C GLN A 679 -14.67 13.92 -18.98
N THR A 680 -15.03 12.67 -18.64
CA THR A 680 -16.02 12.37 -17.60
C THR A 680 -15.38 12.11 -16.23
N PHE A 681 -14.03 12.12 -16.13
CA PHE A 681 -13.27 11.74 -14.93
C PHE A 681 -13.67 10.37 -14.39
N SER A 682 -14.04 9.45 -15.31
CA SER A 682 -14.41 8.11 -14.92
C SER A 682 -13.24 7.14 -15.06
N PHE A 683 -13.14 6.24 -14.11
CA PHE A 683 -12.18 5.14 -14.09
C PHE A 683 -12.93 3.81 -13.94
N PHE A 684 -12.56 2.84 -14.75
CA PHE A 684 -12.98 1.46 -14.63
C PHE A 684 -11.77 0.55 -14.62
N GLY A 685 -11.69 -0.33 -13.61
CA GLY A 685 -10.67 -1.36 -13.50
C GLY A 685 -11.30 -2.70 -13.20
N ALA A 686 -10.84 -3.76 -13.85
CA ALA A 686 -11.24 -5.13 -13.57
C ALA A 686 -10.01 -6.03 -13.58
N SER A 687 -9.88 -6.90 -12.58
CA SER A 687 -8.84 -7.94 -12.56
C SER A 687 -9.43 -9.30 -12.20
N VAL A 688 -8.86 -10.33 -12.79
CA VAL A 688 -9.15 -11.74 -12.48
C VAL A 688 -7.84 -12.44 -12.22
N ASP A 689 -7.75 -13.06 -11.04
CA ASP A 689 -6.61 -13.87 -10.61
C ASP A 689 -7.07 -15.32 -10.41
N PHE A 690 -6.42 -16.25 -11.07
CA PHE A 690 -6.61 -17.68 -10.88
C PHE A 690 -5.33 -18.28 -10.31
N LYS A 691 -5.45 -18.98 -9.18
CA LYS A 691 -4.35 -19.71 -8.55
C LYS A 691 -4.73 -21.17 -8.40
N TYR A 692 -3.85 -22.06 -8.85
CA TYR A 692 -3.93 -23.51 -8.63
C TYR A 692 -2.66 -23.97 -7.91
N THR A 693 -2.82 -24.75 -6.82
CA THR A 693 -1.68 -25.25 -6.04
C THR A 693 -1.78 -26.77 -5.94
N SER A 694 -0.79 -27.45 -6.48
CA SER A 694 -0.62 -28.89 -6.32
C SER A 694 0.17 -29.20 -5.05
N LYS A 695 -0.06 -30.36 -4.43
CA LYS A 695 0.53 -30.79 -3.15
C LYS A 695 0.40 -29.71 -2.08
N SER A 696 -0.76 -29.06 -2.01
CA SER A 696 -1.04 -28.04 -1.01
C SER A 696 -0.89 -28.62 0.39
N ILE A 697 -0.26 -27.86 1.29
CA ILE A 697 -0.15 -28.28 2.69
C ILE A 697 -1.46 -27.94 3.38
N ILE A 698 -2.10 -28.95 3.98
CA ILE A 698 -3.40 -28.88 4.64
C ILE A 698 -3.33 -29.49 6.03
N ASN A 699 -4.41 -29.35 6.81
CA ASN A 699 -4.51 -29.93 8.14
C ASN A 699 -5.28 -31.26 8.09
N GLN A 700 -4.72 -32.28 8.75
CA GLN A 700 -5.38 -33.50 9.15
C GLN A 700 -5.77 -33.34 10.63
N LYS A 701 -7.03 -33.47 10.96
CA LYS A 701 -7.57 -33.20 12.30
C LYS A 701 -8.25 -34.44 12.88
N ARG A 702 -7.89 -34.79 14.11
CA ARG A 702 -8.56 -35.82 14.89
C ARG A 702 -9.18 -35.22 16.14
N TYR A 703 -10.43 -35.53 16.40
CA TYR A 703 -11.15 -35.09 17.59
C TYR A 703 -11.33 -36.27 18.55
N SER A 704 -10.79 -36.13 19.74
CA SER A 704 -10.94 -37.16 20.78
C SER A 704 -12.33 -37.10 21.40
N PRO A 705 -12.79 -38.20 22.09
CA PRO A 705 -14.04 -38.21 22.85
C PRO A 705 -14.11 -37.06 23.89
N GLU A 706 -12.97 -36.70 24.48
CA GLU A 706 -12.80 -35.67 25.49
C GLU A 706 -12.89 -34.23 24.90
N GLY A 707 -13.04 -34.12 23.59
CA GLY A 707 -13.21 -32.86 22.89
C GLY A 707 -11.89 -32.14 22.52
N ILE A 708 -10.76 -32.87 22.59
CA ILE A 708 -9.44 -32.32 22.19
C ILE A 708 -9.28 -32.46 20.67
N GLN A 709 -8.80 -31.41 20.01
CA GLN A 709 -8.42 -31.43 18.59
C GLN A 709 -6.92 -31.68 18.46
N TYR A 710 -6.53 -32.75 17.84
CA TYR A 710 -5.16 -33.00 17.38
C TYR A 710 -5.05 -32.67 15.91
N SER A 711 -4.08 -31.83 15.54
CA SER A 711 -3.87 -31.40 14.16
C SER A 711 -2.47 -31.73 13.70
N LYS A 712 -2.34 -32.23 12.46
CA LYS A 712 -1.06 -32.51 11.80
C LYS A 712 -1.08 -31.97 10.37
N TYR A 713 0.05 -31.43 9.93
CA TYR A 713 0.18 -30.98 8.55
C TYR A 713 0.48 -32.15 7.61
N ILE A 714 -0.21 -32.18 6.47
CA ILE A 714 0.01 -33.16 5.40
C ILE A 714 -0.05 -32.48 4.02
N ASN A 715 0.49 -33.11 2.99
CA ASN A 715 0.26 -32.65 1.62
C ASN A 715 -1.08 -33.19 1.11
N ALA A 716 -1.90 -32.35 0.49
CA ALA A 716 -3.10 -32.80 -0.17
C ALA A 716 -2.78 -33.56 -1.46
N ASP A 717 -3.51 -34.64 -1.71
CA ASP A 717 -3.42 -35.40 -2.96
C ASP A 717 -4.04 -34.66 -4.12
N LYS A 718 -5.11 -33.90 -3.86
CA LYS A 718 -5.84 -33.09 -4.83
C LYS A 718 -5.36 -31.64 -4.82
N GLY A 719 -5.46 -30.98 -5.97
CA GLY A 719 -5.07 -29.59 -6.11
C GLY A 719 -6.10 -28.62 -5.49
N VAL A 720 -5.59 -27.55 -4.91
CA VAL A 720 -6.39 -26.44 -4.37
C VAL A 720 -6.42 -25.30 -5.37
N TYR A 721 -7.59 -24.78 -5.69
CA TYR A 721 -7.73 -23.62 -6.59
C TYR A 721 -8.46 -22.46 -5.93
N ASN A 722 -8.16 -21.26 -6.41
CA ASN A 722 -8.86 -20.04 -6.05
C ASN A 722 -8.95 -19.12 -7.27
N ILE A 723 -10.15 -18.63 -7.56
CA ILE A 723 -10.43 -17.60 -8.56
C ILE A 723 -10.88 -16.37 -7.79
N SER A 724 -10.24 -15.23 -8.02
CA SER A 724 -10.67 -13.95 -7.44
C SER A 724 -10.79 -12.88 -8.51
N SER A 725 -11.85 -12.11 -8.45
CA SER A 725 -12.11 -10.97 -9.33
C SER A 725 -12.28 -9.71 -8.50
N ARG A 726 -11.68 -8.62 -8.97
CA ARG A 726 -11.83 -7.29 -8.39
C ARG A 726 -12.32 -6.35 -9.46
N ILE A 727 -13.37 -5.61 -9.15
CA ILE A 727 -13.96 -4.60 -10.05
C ILE A 727 -14.00 -3.29 -9.28
N PHE A 728 -13.47 -2.26 -9.89
CA PHE A 728 -13.47 -0.90 -9.38
C PHE A 728 -14.08 0.04 -10.41
N PHE A 729 -15.01 0.86 -9.99
CA PHE A 729 -15.62 1.90 -10.82
C PHE A 729 -15.74 3.20 -10.04
N ASN A 730 -15.27 4.29 -10.63
CA ASN A 730 -15.42 5.64 -10.11
C ASN A 730 -15.86 6.56 -11.23
N SER A 731 -16.85 7.41 -10.98
CA SER A 731 -17.31 8.40 -11.95
C SER A 731 -18.01 9.57 -11.29
N LYS A 732 -17.85 10.76 -11.85
CA LYS A 732 -18.83 11.84 -11.65
C LYS A 732 -20.15 11.45 -12.31
N ILE A 733 -21.28 11.78 -11.67
CA ILE A 733 -22.60 11.59 -12.23
C ILE A 733 -22.95 12.80 -13.10
N ALA A 734 -22.90 12.60 -14.40
CA ALA A 734 -23.10 13.66 -15.41
C ALA A 734 -22.22 14.91 -15.14
N LYS A 735 -22.76 16.12 -15.23
CA LYS A 735 -22.09 17.39 -14.90
C LYS A 735 -22.31 17.84 -13.46
N SER A 736 -22.78 16.96 -12.58
CA SER A 736 -23.08 17.28 -11.18
C SER A 736 -21.84 17.19 -10.29
N ASP A 737 -21.97 17.64 -9.05
CA ASP A 737 -20.94 17.50 -8.01
C ASP A 737 -21.03 16.16 -7.26
N PHE A 738 -21.88 15.26 -7.72
CA PHE A 738 -21.96 13.91 -7.21
C PHE A 738 -20.90 13.01 -7.85
N THR A 739 -20.27 12.20 -7.00
CA THR A 739 -19.30 11.17 -7.41
C THR A 739 -19.74 9.83 -6.85
N ILE A 740 -19.80 8.80 -7.69
CA ILE A 740 -20.07 7.43 -7.30
C ILE A 740 -18.78 6.61 -7.33
N ASN A 741 -18.54 5.82 -6.27
CA ASN A 741 -17.49 4.82 -6.20
C ASN A 741 -18.14 3.46 -5.95
N VAL A 742 -17.72 2.46 -6.71
CA VAL A 742 -18.14 1.06 -6.53
C VAL A 742 -16.89 0.20 -6.50
N PHE A 743 -16.77 -0.61 -5.47
CA PHE A 743 -15.73 -1.63 -5.36
C PHE A 743 -16.38 -2.98 -5.09
N THR A 744 -16.02 -3.97 -5.89
CA THR A 744 -16.52 -5.34 -5.75
C THR A 744 -15.35 -6.30 -5.77
N MET A 745 -15.33 -7.24 -4.83
CA MET A 745 -14.41 -8.37 -4.80
C MET A 745 -15.23 -9.66 -4.71
N ILE A 746 -14.95 -10.57 -5.62
CA ILE A 746 -15.57 -11.90 -5.66
C ILE A 746 -14.46 -12.92 -5.62
N SER A 747 -14.50 -13.89 -4.72
CA SER A 747 -13.58 -15.02 -4.72
C SER A 747 -14.31 -16.33 -4.57
N TYR A 748 -13.89 -17.32 -5.35
CA TYR A 748 -14.40 -18.69 -5.33
C TYR A 748 -13.22 -19.65 -5.34
N GLY A 749 -13.24 -20.63 -4.43
CA GLY A 749 -12.17 -21.62 -4.36
C GLY A 749 -12.55 -22.82 -3.51
N ASN A 750 -11.69 -23.82 -3.55
CA ASN A 750 -11.80 -24.99 -2.71
C ASN A 750 -10.64 -25.08 -1.72
N GLN A 751 -10.86 -25.88 -0.67
CA GLN A 751 -9.88 -26.24 0.34
C GLN A 751 -10.17 -27.66 0.80
N PHE A 752 -9.12 -28.45 1.09
CA PHE A 752 -9.25 -29.80 1.60
C PHE A 752 -8.84 -29.86 3.06
N SER A 753 -9.49 -30.74 3.80
CA SER A 753 -9.08 -31.15 5.13
C SER A 753 -9.44 -32.63 5.32
N TYR A 754 -8.73 -33.31 6.23
CA TYR A 754 -9.05 -34.66 6.66
C TYR A 754 -9.48 -34.60 8.11
N VAL A 755 -10.65 -35.19 8.40
CA VAL A 755 -11.25 -35.12 9.74
C VAL A 755 -11.59 -36.53 10.20
N ALA A 756 -11.23 -36.87 11.44
CA ALA A 756 -11.61 -38.10 12.11
C ALA A 756 -12.11 -37.82 13.54
N THR A 757 -13.15 -38.56 13.97
CA THR A 757 -13.59 -38.61 15.37
C THR A 757 -13.26 -39.97 16.00
N ALA A 758 -13.42 -41.04 15.20
CA ALA A 758 -12.99 -42.39 15.49
C ALA A 758 -12.71 -43.05 14.12
N GLY A 759 -11.74 -43.98 14.06
CA GLY A 759 -11.44 -44.71 12.82
C GLY A 759 -10.66 -43.90 11.80
N ASP A 760 -10.98 -44.08 10.51
CA ASP A 760 -10.28 -43.50 9.38
C ASP A 760 -10.63 -42.03 9.17
N PHE A 761 -9.70 -41.33 8.54
CA PHE A 761 -9.90 -39.92 8.19
C PHE A 761 -10.83 -39.78 6.98
N ALA A 762 -11.90 -39.00 7.14
CA ALA A 762 -12.77 -38.59 6.05
C ALA A 762 -12.20 -37.36 5.36
N GLU A 763 -12.11 -37.38 4.03
CA GLU A 763 -11.76 -36.23 3.23
C GLU A 763 -12.94 -35.26 3.16
N ASN A 764 -12.71 -33.99 3.50
CA ASN A 764 -13.67 -32.92 3.33
C ASN A 764 -13.13 -31.89 2.32
N GLU A 765 -13.89 -31.65 1.24
CA GLU A 765 -13.69 -30.53 0.34
C GLU A 765 -14.64 -29.40 0.73
N THR A 766 -14.11 -28.24 1.08
CA THR A 766 -14.89 -27.04 1.35
C THR A 766 -14.81 -26.10 0.16
N LYS A 767 -15.95 -25.84 -0.50
CA LYS A 767 -16.06 -24.82 -1.56
C LYS A 767 -16.60 -23.53 -0.98
N SER A 768 -15.90 -22.43 -1.16
CA SER A 768 -16.27 -21.15 -0.58
C SER A 768 -16.44 -20.08 -1.65
N LEU A 769 -17.60 -19.41 -1.64
CA LEU A 769 -17.87 -18.20 -2.40
C LEU A 769 -17.88 -17.00 -1.44
N ASN A 770 -17.04 -16.00 -1.70
CA ASN A 770 -17.04 -14.75 -0.95
C ASN A 770 -17.32 -13.59 -1.91
N ILE A 771 -18.27 -12.74 -1.56
CA ILE A 771 -18.62 -11.53 -2.32
C ILE A 771 -18.55 -10.35 -1.36
N ASN A 772 -17.79 -9.32 -1.71
CA ASN A 772 -17.75 -8.06 -1.01
C ASN A 772 -18.08 -6.94 -1.99
N LEU A 773 -19.15 -6.22 -1.74
CA LEU A 773 -19.57 -5.06 -2.51
C LEU A 773 -19.55 -3.84 -1.59
N ASN A 774 -18.93 -2.76 -2.02
CA ASN A 774 -18.95 -1.46 -1.37
C ASN A 774 -19.33 -0.40 -2.38
N THR A 775 -20.25 0.48 -2.00
CA THR A 775 -20.70 1.60 -2.82
C THR A 775 -20.70 2.87 -1.97
N ARG A 776 -20.24 3.97 -2.54
CA ARG A 776 -20.24 5.30 -1.92
C ARG A 776 -20.70 6.35 -2.92
N LEU A 777 -21.68 7.14 -2.55
CA LEU A 777 -22.10 8.34 -3.24
C LEU A 777 -21.67 9.55 -2.42
N SER A 778 -20.90 10.46 -3.00
CA SER A 778 -20.40 11.66 -2.36
C SER A 778 -20.90 12.89 -3.11
N TYR A 779 -21.38 13.88 -2.37
CA TYR A 779 -21.70 15.22 -2.86
C TYR A 779 -20.71 16.21 -2.28
N ARG A 780 -20.14 17.08 -3.12
CA ARG A 780 -19.04 17.93 -2.70
C ARG A 780 -19.14 19.33 -3.25
N LEU A 781 -19.15 20.30 -2.32
CA LEU A 781 -19.00 21.74 -2.58
C LEU A 781 -17.73 22.25 -1.90
N ASP A 782 -17.38 23.53 -2.12
CA ASP A 782 -16.16 24.14 -1.56
C ASP A 782 -16.09 24.07 -0.03
N ASN A 783 -17.20 24.21 0.67
CA ASN A 783 -17.25 24.24 2.13
C ASN A 783 -18.09 23.13 2.77
N PHE A 784 -18.62 22.22 1.95
CA PHE A 784 -19.49 21.15 2.40
C PHE A 784 -19.22 19.85 1.62
N GLU A 785 -19.09 18.75 2.35
CA GLU A 785 -19.01 17.41 1.77
C GLU A 785 -19.97 16.50 2.55
N ALA A 786 -20.82 15.81 1.84
CA ALA A 786 -21.66 14.73 2.38
C ALA A 786 -21.43 13.46 1.58
N ALA A 787 -21.44 12.33 2.26
CA ALA A 787 -21.39 11.05 1.59
C ALA A 787 -22.28 10.03 2.29
N ILE A 788 -22.94 9.21 1.48
CA ILE A 788 -23.64 8.01 1.93
C ILE A 788 -22.98 6.80 1.28
N GLY A 789 -22.94 5.70 1.99
CA GLY A 789 -22.36 4.47 1.48
C GLY A 789 -23.05 3.24 2.02
N GLY A 790 -22.86 2.15 1.33
CA GLY A 790 -23.33 0.83 1.73
C GLY A 790 -22.31 -0.23 1.36
N GLY A 791 -22.28 -1.30 2.11
CA GLY A 791 -21.48 -2.46 1.81
C GLY A 791 -22.17 -3.74 2.25
N THR A 792 -21.94 -4.80 1.49
CA THR A 792 -22.38 -6.15 1.85
C THR A 792 -21.26 -7.13 1.62
N GLY A 793 -20.99 -7.98 2.62
CA GLY A 793 -20.10 -9.13 2.53
C GLY A 793 -20.91 -10.40 2.68
N MET A 794 -20.94 -11.24 1.64
CA MET A 794 -21.52 -12.58 1.71
C MET A 794 -20.42 -13.62 1.72
N ARG A 795 -20.57 -14.62 2.56
CA ARG A 795 -19.77 -15.85 2.52
C ARG A 795 -20.70 -17.05 2.48
N ASP A 796 -20.50 -17.92 1.48
CA ASP A 796 -21.18 -19.19 1.32
C ASP A 796 -20.13 -20.30 1.31
N ALA A 797 -20.12 -21.16 2.32
CA ALA A 797 -19.20 -22.30 2.45
C ALA A 797 -19.98 -23.59 2.38
N ARG A 798 -19.63 -24.47 1.45
CA ARG A 798 -20.27 -25.77 1.21
C ARG A 798 -19.29 -26.89 1.42
N TYR A 799 -19.70 -27.89 2.14
CA TYR A 799 -18.89 -29.03 2.55
C TYR A 799 -19.24 -30.27 1.75
N SER A 800 -18.23 -31.07 1.37
CA SER A 800 -18.46 -32.33 0.64
C SER A 800 -18.94 -33.46 1.55
N VAL A 801 -18.60 -33.39 2.83
CA VAL A 801 -19.09 -34.31 3.84
C VAL A 801 -20.54 -33.94 4.13
N LYS A 802 -21.50 -34.80 3.72
CA LYS A 802 -22.96 -34.55 3.80
C LYS A 802 -23.47 -34.31 5.22
N THR A 803 -22.68 -34.64 6.19
CA THR A 803 -22.94 -34.49 7.61
C THR A 803 -22.63 -33.12 8.18
N MET A 804 -22.11 -32.20 7.31
CA MET A 804 -21.79 -30.83 7.67
C MET A 804 -22.79 -29.90 6.98
N ASP A 805 -23.45 -29.03 7.76
CA ASP A 805 -24.38 -28.03 7.22
C ASP A 805 -23.64 -26.94 6.48
N ASP A 806 -24.17 -26.56 5.31
CA ASP A 806 -23.67 -25.41 4.56
C ASP A 806 -23.84 -24.12 5.36
N VAL A 807 -22.81 -23.29 5.38
CA VAL A 807 -22.79 -22.05 6.17
C VAL A 807 -22.84 -20.84 5.26
N ARG A 808 -23.94 -20.08 5.35
CA ARG A 808 -24.08 -18.80 4.66
C ARG A 808 -24.22 -17.65 5.64
N THR A 809 -23.35 -16.65 5.48
CA THR A 809 -23.35 -15.46 6.34
C THR A 809 -23.34 -14.19 5.53
N TRP A 810 -23.98 -13.16 6.10
CA TRP A 810 -24.00 -11.82 5.56
C TRP A 810 -23.54 -10.81 6.61
N GLN A 811 -22.68 -9.91 6.19
CA GLN A 811 -22.25 -8.76 6.96
C GLN A 811 -22.57 -7.51 6.15
N ASN A 812 -23.53 -6.74 6.62
CA ASN A 812 -24.00 -5.56 5.92
C ASN A 812 -23.59 -4.29 6.67
N ARG A 813 -23.42 -3.20 5.92
CA ARG A 813 -23.02 -1.90 6.46
C ARG A 813 -23.71 -0.78 5.70
N ALA A 814 -24.22 0.19 6.44
CA ALA A 814 -24.64 1.49 5.92
C ALA A 814 -23.80 2.59 6.60
N THR A 815 -23.36 3.57 5.86
CA THR A 815 -22.55 4.69 6.36
C THR A 815 -23.11 6.01 5.87
N ALA A 816 -23.05 7.04 6.72
CA ALA A 816 -23.26 8.42 6.33
C ALA A 816 -22.19 9.30 6.98
N SER A 817 -21.70 10.28 6.24
CA SER A 817 -20.70 11.21 6.75
C SER A 817 -20.94 12.63 6.22
N VAL A 818 -20.67 13.61 7.07
CA VAL A 818 -20.75 15.03 6.75
C VAL A 818 -19.48 15.72 7.23
N ASN A 819 -18.95 16.61 6.40
CA ASN A 819 -17.87 17.53 6.74
C ASN A 819 -18.25 18.92 6.26
N TRP A 820 -18.47 19.83 7.20
CA TRP A 820 -18.93 21.19 6.89
C TRP A 820 -18.07 22.22 7.57
N THR A 821 -17.49 23.12 6.76
CA THR A 821 -16.74 24.28 7.25
C THR A 821 -17.64 25.49 7.13
N PHE A 822 -17.97 26.10 8.25
CA PHE A 822 -18.75 27.34 8.33
C PHE A 822 -17.94 28.44 9.01
N LEU A 823 -18.33 29.70 8.79
CA LEU A 823 -17.62 30.87 9.30
C LEU A 823 -16.09 30.87 9.02
N LYS A 824 -15.66 30.18 7.95
CA LYS A 824 -14.26 30.04 7.48
C LYS A 824 -13.29 29.36 8.47
N THR A 825 -13.61 29.25 9.73
CA THR A 825 -12.69 28.74 10.79
C THR A 825 -13.29 27.64 11.66
N PHE A 826 -14.59 27.44 11.58
CA PHE A 826 -15.26 26.32 12.28
C PHE A 826 -15.46 25.15 11.31
N ASN A 827 -15.21 23.96 11.79
CA ASN A 827 -15.48 22.74 11.04
C ASN A 827 -16.28 21.79 11.94
N ILE A 828 -17.30 21.16 11.34
CA ILE A 828 -18.05 20.05 11.93
C ILE A 828 -17.82 18.83 11.05
N THR A 829 -17.42 17.74 11.67
CA THR A 829 -17.35 16.42 11.04
C THR A 829 -18.20 15.45 11.84
N SER A 830 -19.02 14.68 11.16
CA SER A 830 -19.80 13.61 11.79
C SER A 830 -19.83 12.42 10.86
N ASP A 831 -19.66 11.24 11.41
CA ASP A 831 -19.76 9.96 10.70
C ASP A 831 -20.59 8.97 11.53
N ILE A 832 -21.48 8.26 10.85
CA ILE A 832 -22.28 7.20 11.41
C ILE A 832 -22.14 5.94 10.57
N THR A 833 -21.94 4.82 11.25
CA THR A 833 -21.87 3.50 10.62
C THR A 833 -22.84 2.56 11.34
N TYR A 834 -23.79 2.01 10.59
CA TYR A 834 -24.69 0.97 11.06
C TYR A 834 -24.33 -0.35 10.42
N ARG A 835 -24.18 -1.41 11.21
CA ARG A 835 -23.85 -2.77 10.77
C ARG A 835 -24.87 -3.75 11.27
N TRP A 836 -25.20 -4.75 10.44
CA TRP A 836 -26.04 -5.86 10.81
C TRP A 836 -25.57 -7.15 10.16
N TYR A 837 -25.84 -8.24 10.83
CA TYR A 837 -25.30 -9.55 10.50
C TYR A 837 -26.42 -10.55 10.37
N ASN A 838 -26.34 -11.47 9.40
CA ASN A 838 -27.28 -12.58 9.24
C ASN A 838 -26.49 -13.89 9.15
N GLY A 839 -27.04 -14.98 9.70
CA GLY A 839 -26.39 -16.30 9.70
C GLY A 839 -25.37 -16.49 10.81
N TYR A 840 -25.33 -15.61 11.83
CA TYR A 840 -24.48 -15.74 13.01
C TYR A 840 -25.18 -16.48 14.14
N SER A 841 -24.41 -17.08 15.08
CA SER A 841 -24.96 -17.74 16.26
C SER A 841 -25.77 -16.78 17.13
N SER A 842 -26.68 -17.35 17.95
CA SER A 842 -27.48 -16.57 18.90
C SER A 842 -26.59 -15.70 19.79
N GLY A 843 -26.96 -14.43 19.96
CA GLY A 843 -26.19 -13.45 20.72
C GLY A 843 -25.12 -12.71 19.95
N TYR A 844 -24.59 -13.25 18.84
CA TYR A 844 -23.49 -12.66 18.06
C TYR A 844 -23.97 -11.86 16.83
N GLY A 845 -25.17 -12.12 16.33
CA GLY A 845 -25.77 -11.41 15.19
C GLY A 845 -26.34 -10.02 15.50
N LYS A 846 -26.05 -9.43 16.67
CA LYS A 846 -26.59 -8.13 17.08
C LYS A 846 -26.06 -7.00 16.22
N SER A 847 -26.97 -6.14 15.74
CA SER A 847 -26.59 -4.93 15.04
C SER A 847 -25.79 -3.97 15.92
N GLN A 848 -24.95 -3.18 15.31
CA GLN A 848 -24.14 -2.18 15.99
C GLN A 848 -24.19 -0.84 15.26
N THR A 849 -24.17 0.23 16.03
CA THR A 849 -24.11 1.60 15.51
C THR A 849 -22.92 2.30 16.13
N LEU A 850 -22.00 2.75 15.30
CA LEU A 850 -20.91 3.63 15.70
C LEU A 850 -21.19 5.02 15.14
N TRP A 851 -21.37 6.00 16.01
CA TRP A 851 -21.58 7.40 15.66
C TRP A 851 -20.52 8.26 16.31
N ASN A 852 -19.72 8.96 15.49
CA ASN A 852 -18.69 9.89 15.93
C ASN A 852 -19.06 11.30 15.51
N GLY A 853 -18.63 12.27 16.31
CA GLY A 853 -18.81 13.68 16.03
C GLY A 853 -17.58 14.49 16.48
N GLU A 854 -17.24 15.49 15.69
CA GLU A 854 -16.12 16.38 15.97
C GLU A 854 -16.48 17.81 15.58
N ILE A 855 -16.17 18.75 16.48
CA ILE A 855 -16.22 20.19 16.20
C ILE A 855 -14.83 20.74 16.43
N SER A 856 -14.34 21.54 15.47
CA SER A 856 -13.03 22.18 15.59
C SER A 856 -13.12 23.67 15.21
N LYS A 857 -12.27 24.45 15.87
CA LYS A 857 -12.09 25.89 15.57
C LYS A 857 -10.63 26.19 15.37
N THR A 858 -10.33 26.81 14.25
CA THR A 858 -8.98 27.26 13.93
C THR A 858 -8.87 28.76 14.20
N PHE A 859 -7.79 29.18 14.85
CA PHE A 859 -7.58 30.57 15.27
C PHE A 859 -6.11 30.98 15.13
N TYR A 860 -5.83 32.24 15.41
CA TYR A 860 -4.49 32.87 15.28
C TYR A 860 -3.83 32.57 13.93
N HIS A 861 -4.46 33.06 12.86
CA HIS A 861 -4.00 32.86 11.48
C HIS A 861 -3.80 31.38 11.09
N ASN A 862 -4.65 30.51 11.61
CA ASN A 862 -4.66 29.05 11.43
C ASN A 862 -3.42 28.33 12.02
N ALA A 863 -2.73 28.96 12.98
CA ALA A 863 -1.63 28.32 13.68
C ALA A 863 -2.12 27.35 14.75
N PHE A 864 -3.26 27.65 15.38
CA PHE A 864 -3.84 26.82 16.42
C PHE A 864 -5.20 26.28 15.97
N THR A 865 -5.47 25.02 16.35
CA THR A 865 -6.78 24.41 16.20
C THR A 865 -7.19 23.77 17.52
N PHE A 866 -8.29 24.20 18.06
CA PHE A 866 -8.95 23.54 19.17
C PHE A 866 -10.03 22.60 18.62
N LYS A 867 -10.11 21.39 19.16
CA LYS A 867 -10.95 20.30 18.68
C LYS A 867 -11.64 19.63 19.87
N VAL A 868 -12.93 19.41 19.74
CA VAL A 868 -13.73 18.58 20.63
C VAL A 868 -14.28 17.42 19.82
N LYS A 869 -13.91 16.20 20.20
CA LYS A 869 -14.34 14.96 19.54
C LYS A 869 -15.11 14.09 20.52
N CYS A 870 -16.26 13.61 20.10
CA CYS A 870 -17.01 12.56 20.78
C CYS A 870 -16.92 11.28 19.96
N TYR A 871 -16.33 10.25 20.52
CA TYR A 871 -16.27 8.92 19.95
C TYR A 871 -17.40 8.07 20.49
N ASP A 872 -18.06 7.29 19.62
CA ASP A 872 -19.16 6.38 19.95
C ASP A 872 -20.26 7.06 20.78
N ILE A 873 -20.89 8.12 20.25
CA ILE A 873 -21.90 8.94 20.91
C ILE A 873 -23.00 8.08 21.55
N LEU A 874 -23.40 7.00 20.88
CA LEU A 874 -24.47 6.10 21.34
C LEU A 874 -23.99 5.02 22.33
N ASN A 875 -22.66 4.86 22.51
CA ASN A 875 -22.03 3.80 23.31
C ASN A 875 -22.50 2.39 22.91
N LYS A 876 -22.58 2.15 21.60
CA LYS A 876 -23.05 0.89 21.00
C LYS A 876 -22.00 0.20 20.14
N SER A 877 -20.75 0.65 20.21
CA SER A 877 -19.64 0.02 19.52
C SER A 877 -19.41 -1.40 20.06
N ARG A 878 -19.30 -2.34 19.14
CA ARG A 878 -18.94 -3.74 19.40
C ARG A 878 -17.96 -4.20 18.34
N ASN A 879 -17.13 -5.16 18.67
CA ASN A 879 -16.25 -5.81 17.73
C ASN A 879 -16.59 -7.29 17.64
N THR A 880 -17.57 -7.61 16.81
CA THR A 880 -18.02 -8.99 16.58
C THR A 880 -17.74 -9.39 15.16
N TYR A 881 -17.18 -10.58 14.96
CA TYR A 881 -16.89 -11.13 13.63
C TYR A 881 -17.00 -12.67 13.66
N ARG A 882 -17.14 -13.28 12.47
CA ARG A 882 -17.12 -14.73 12.31
C ARG A 882 -15.89 -15.18 11.55
N ASN A 883 -15.19 -16.16 12.12
CA ASN A 883 -14.22 -16.98 11.43
C ASN A 883 -14.89 -18.25 10.95
N THR A 884 -14.52 -18.73 9.76
CA THR A 884 -15.00 -20.00 9.22
C THR A 884 -13.82 -20.76 8.66
N SER A 885 -13.70 -22.02 8.99
CA SER A 885 -12.65 -22.93 8.52
C SER A 885 -13.28 -24.14 7.79
N GLU A 886 -12.48 -25.17 7.55
CA GLU A 886 -12.86 -26.34 6.77
C GLU A 886 -13.97 -27.17 7.43
N ASN A 887 -14.07 -27.16 8.77
CA ASN A 887 -15.07 -27.93 9.51
C ASN A 887 -15.62 -27.22 10.76
N TYR A 888 -15.39 -25.91 10.89
CA TYR A 888 -15.97 -25.13 11.99
C TYR A 888 -16.27 -23.69 11.58
N PHE A 889 -17.16 -23.08 12.30
CA PHE A 889 -17.28 -21.63 12.37
C PHE A 889 -17.21 -21.17 13.83
N GLU A 890 -16.74 -19.93 14.01
CA GLU A 890 -16.49 -19.35 15.31
C GLU A 890 -16.92 -17.89 15.32
N ASP A 891 -17.84 -17.56 16.20
CA ASP A 891 -18.23 -16.17 16.45
C ASP A 891 -17.42 -15.61 17.60
N VAL A 892 -16.83 -14.46 17.38
CA VAL A 892 -15.92 -13.81 18.32
C VAL A 892 -16.41 -12.41 18.63
N THR A 893 -16.39 -12.04 19.90
CA THR A 893 -16.61 -10.66 20.35
C THR A 893 -15.45 -10.20 21.22
N ASN A 894 -14.90 -9.00 20.90
CA ASN A 894 -13.81 -8.39 21.66
C ASN A 894 -14.25 -7.07 22.29
N ASN A 895 -13.53 -6.67 23.36
CA ASN A 895 -13.71 -5.39 23.99
C ASN A 895 -13.34 -4.23 23.06
N THR A 896 -13.96 -3.07 23.27
CA THR A 896 -13.76 -1.82 22.49
C THR A 896 -13.46 -0.65 23.43
N LEU A 897 -13.10 0.51 22.84
CA LEU A 897 -12.80 1.72 23.62
C LEU A 897 -13.99 2.27 24.43
N GLY A 898 -15.22 2.01 23.97
CA GLY A 898 -16.42 2.65 24.52
C GLY A 898 -16.48 4.15 24.20
N ARG A 899 -17.53 4.82 24.71
CA ARG A 899 -17.75 6.25 24.50
C ARG A 899 -16.78 7.10 25.31
N TYR A 900 -16.17 8.09 24.63
CA TYR A 900 -15.36 9.12 25.32
C TYR A 900 -15.46 10.47 24.62
N LEU A 901 -15.23 11.54 25.38
CA LEU A 901 -15.08 12.91 24.90
C LEU A 901 -13.60 13.29 24.99
N MET A 902 -13.05 13.88 23.91
CA MET A 902 -11.65 14.30 23.81
C MET A 902 -11.58 15.79 23.47
N PHE A 903 -10.75 16.51 24.22
CA PHE A 903 -10.39 17.91 23.95
C PHE A 903 -8.94 17.94 23.49
N SER A 904 -8.67 18.50 22.32
CA SER A 904 -7.32 18.52 21.73
C SER A 904 -6.98 19.93 21.26
N LEU A 905 -5.72 20.31 21.46
CA LEU A 905 -5.14 21.52 20.90
C LEU A 905 -3.97 21.15 19.99
N THR A 906 -3.99 21.67 18.78
CA THR A 906 -2.90 21.45 17.80
C THR A 906 -2.29 22.79 17.43
N PHE A 907 -0.96 22.85 17.49
CA PHE A 907 -0.15 23.98 17.05
C PHE A 907 0.61 23.60 15.78
N ARG A 908 0.57 24.48 14.77
CA ARG A 908 1.27 24.32 13.51
C ARG A 908 2.13 25.53 13.22
N PHE A 909 3.35 25.27 12.76
CA PHE A 909 4.26 26.30 12.27
C PHE A 909 4.93 25.87 10.96
N GLY A 910 5.41 26.83 10.21
CA GLY A 910 6.22 26.59 9.01
C GLY A 910 6.86 27.89 8.53
N SER A 911 8.12 27.78 8.11
CA SER A 911 8.90 28.88 7.55
C SER A 911 9.68 28.38 6.34
N PHE A 912 9.46 28.98 5.19
CA PHE A 912 10.07 28.55 3.92
C PHE A 912 10.75 29.76 3.26
N GLY A 913 12.02 29.60 2.81
CA GLY A 913 12.78 30.66 2.11
C GLY A 913 12.87 31.95 2.89
N GLY A 914 12.97 31.89 4.24
CA GLY A 914 12.99 33.07 5.10
C GLY A 914 11.65 33.78 5.29
N LYS A 915 10.58 33.29 4.68
CA LYS A 915 9.21 33.82 4.84
C LYS A 915 8.39 32.82 5.68
N SER A 916 7.59 33.36 6.62
CA SER A 916 6.69 32.53 7.39
C SER A 916 5.58 31.95 6.47
N MET A 917 4.98 30.81 6.86
CA MET A 917 3.79 30.28 6.18
C MET A 917 2.65 31.30 6.07
N ARG A 918 2.72 32.34 6.89
CA ARG A 918 1.85 33.52 6.98
C ARG A 918 2.02 34.44 5.76
N ASP A 919 3.27 34.59 5.29
CA ASP A 919 3.61 35.50 4.17
C ASP A 919 3.37 34.82 2.81
N ALA A 920 3.49 33.51 2.73
CA ALA A 920 3.15 32.74 1.54
C ALA A 920 1.65 32.85 1.14
N ARG A 921 0.77 33.20 2.07
CA ARG A 921 -0.65 33.51 1.80
C ARG A 921 -0.90 34.95 1.30
N ARG A 922 -0.05 35.90 1.65
CA ARG A 922 -0.11 37.28 1.14
C ARG A 922 0.60 37.48 -0.19
N GLY A 923 1.51 36.58 -0.53
CA GLY A 923 2.37 36.64 -1.70
C GLY A 923 1.97 35.74 -2.85
N GLY A 924 0.68 35.79 -3.27
CA GLY A 924 0.32 35.51 -4.66
C GLY A 924 0.78 36.68 -5.58
N GLY A 925 1.73 37.50 -5.15
CA GLY A 925 2.31 38.60 -5.87
C GLY A 925 3.73 38.26 -6.31
N PHE A 926 3.96 38.33 -7.60
CA PHE A 926 5.23 38.26 -8.31
C PHE A 926 6.42 38.85 -7.53
N MET A 927 7.51 38.12 -7.38
CA MET A 927 8.82 38.67 -7.11
C MET A 927 9.29 39.38 -8.39
N GLY A 928 9.42 40.72 -8.31
CA GLY A 928 10.23 41.48 -9.24
C GLY A 928 11.70 41.03 -9.17
N PRO A 929 12.50 41.25 -10.22
CA PRO A 929 13.90 40.90 -10.23
C PRO A 929 14.66 41.63 -9.09
N PRO A 930 15.71 41.07 -8.53
CA PRO A 930 16.48 41.69 -7.46
C PRO A 930 17.12 42.98 -7.96
N PRO A 931 17.20 44.05 -7.14
CA PRO A 931 17.85 45.32 -7.54
C PRO A 931 19.31 45.02 -7.82
N GLY A 932 19.80 45.51 -8.98
CA GLY A 932 21.16 45.35 -9.44
C GLY A 932 22.14 45.92 -8.41
N GLY A 933 23.10 45.05 -7.99
CA GLY A 933 24.20 45.45 -7.14
C GLY A 933 25.11 46.48 -7.87
N GLY A 934 25.15 47.70 -7.33
CA GLY A 934 26.08 48.71 -7.77
C GLY A 934 27.55 48.25 -7.58
N ARG A 935 28.34 48.34 -8.63
CA ARG A 935 29.79 48.23 -8.59
C ARG A 935 30.34 49.42 -7.78
N GLY A 936 30.82 49.17 -6.55
CA GLY A 936 31.72 50.07 -5.84
C GLY A 936 33.17 49.69 -6.17
N ARG A 937 33.91 50.65 -6.76
CA ARG A 937 35.37 50.63 -6.89
C ARG A 937 36.02 50.70 -5.50
N ARG A 938 36.86 49.78 -5.14
CA ARG A 938 38.30 50.00 -4.84
C ARG A 938 38.93 48.63 -4.57
#